data_96f28cd2345a502bfe4ad105217080cf
#
_entry.id   96f28cd2345a502bfe4ad105217080cf
#
_cell.length_a   1.000
_cell.length_b   1.000
_cell.length_c   1.000
_cell.angle_alpha   90.00
_cell.angle_beta   90.00
_cell.angle_gamma   90.00
#
_symmetry.space_group_name_H-M   'P 1'
#
loop_
_entity.id
_entity.type
_entity.pdbx_description
1 polymer ?
#
loop_
_entity_poly.entity_id
_entity_poly.type
_entity_poly.pdbx_seq_one_letter_code
_entity_poly.pdbx_strand_id
1 'polypeptide(L)'
;MSKEKNNFGFMVISMMVLIVVAAISLVFILSASLIRDQSINYDILARLANPFNLSSPNTTAIAAFQSPEELQTYLSEIKEMNGYNSFARNEIMLDAAPAAGTDEWGIDSVKNIQLGQVGPDRVSDTNVQVVGIDEPDILKTDGKEIFFSGTARYYYREPGLIQPMMDIDIAPGVALPPQEYPSAKTSLIKAWPPAELGLDSQILETGDLLYKDDTLVVFAGNYIYAYDVSDEANPQKTWTVTLEDRHNYRSARLMGDKIYLVTTTYLGYDYTCPMPLLEIDGITTSLDCGSIYHPKNPSAADISFNVVTLDIKSGQTLDKVAFLGSGYSSVTYMSEDNLFITYDQPLDEFQFMYNFLATKANDLIPSEIMSQMSKLNSYDISYRAKMVEMETLMQKWLQSIDKDEELRLENEFENRIADYMNENKRNLVKSGIVKISLDNLDIKANGVVPGTPLNQFSLDEYKGNLRIATTIGRGWFGFGRIEESANDIYVLDKNLNVKGSITDLGLTEEIYSARFIGDRGYLVTFRRTDPFYILDLSNASKPMMTGELKIPGYSSYLHPVTDDKVLGVGEENGKVKISYFDVSDANSPKEIDKYSLDEYYSEVSSNHHAFLLDAKHQIFFIPAGQGGYIFSYESNKLELVRAVDMDAVKRAMYINDYMYIVAEDYIVILNENDWEKVNELDLQAAAADL
;
A
#
# COMPACT_ATOMS: atom_id res chain seq x y z
N MET A 1 39.44 29.09 -7.38
CA MET A 1 38.04 28.66 -7.48
C MET A 1 37.71 27.44 -6.63
N SER A 2 38.42 27.11 -5.55
CA SER A 2 38.12 25.92 -4.72
C SER A 2 37.87 26.24 -3.23
N LYS A 3 37.84 27.50 -2.83
CA LYS A 3 37.53 27.94 -1.45
C LYS A 3 36.08 28.41 -1.22
N GLU A 4 35.36 28.71 -2.27
CA GLU A 4 33.98 29.20 -2.12
C GLU A 4 32.91 28.10 -2.01
N LYS A 5 33.20 26.87 -2.48
CA LYS A 5 32.26 25.75 -2.38
C LYS A 5 32.14 25.16 -0.96
N ASN A 6 33.19 25.26 -0.14
CA ASN A 6 33.14 24.75 1.23
C ASN A 6 32.38 25.68 2.19
N ASN A 7 32.33 26.98 1.92
CA ASN A 7 31.62 27.92 2.78
C ASN A 7 30.09 27.86 2.61
N PHE A 8 29.59 27.42 1.44
CA PHE A 8 28.15 27.32 1.21
C PHE A 8 27.53 26.09 1.92
N GLY A 9 28.25 24.95 1.93
CA GLY A 9 27.83 23.78 2.71
C GLY A 9 27.82 24.04 4.22
N PHE A 10 28.83 24.72 4.72
CA PHE A 10 28.95 25.07 6.13
C PHE A 10 27.87 26.08 6.60
N MET A 11 27.49 27.00 5.73
CA MET A 11 26.44 27.99 6.00
C MET A 11 25.03 27.34 6.01
N VAL A 12 24.79 26.32 5.21
CA VAL A 12 23.51 25.58 5.18
C VAL A 12 23.37 24.69 6.41
N ILE A 13 24.43 24.00 6.82
CA ILE A 13 24.42 23.14 8.02
C ILE A 13 24.27 23.98 9.29
N SER A 14 25.00 25.08 9.42
CA SER A 14 24.87 26.03 10.53
C SER A 14 23.49 26.70 10.57
N MET A 15 22.87 26.93 9.41
CA MET A 15 21.50 27.47 9.32
C MET A 15 20.44 26.41 9.70
N MET A 16 20.66 25.12 9.38
CA MET A 16 19.76 24.03 9.82
C MET A 16 19.83 23.80 11.32
N VAL A 17 21.00 23.78 11.92
CA VAL A 17 21.15 23.69 13.38
C VAL A 17 20.54 24.91 14.09
N LEU A 18 20.70 26.10 13.54
CA LEU A 18 20.05 27.32 14.05
C LEU A 18 18.52 27.28 13.85
N ILE A 19 18.01 26.67 12.79
CA ILE A 19 16.57 26.50 12.53
C ILE A 19 15.99 25.46 13.50
N VAL A 20 16.67 24.37 13.79
CA VAL A 20 16.24 23.38 14.77
C VAL A 20 16.23 23.99 16.19
N VAL A 21 17.27 24.69 16.57
CA VAL A 21 17.33 25.40 17.87
C VAL A 21 16.31 26.54 17.93
N ALA A 22 16.09 27.28 16.82
CA ALA A 22 15.10 28.35 16.76
C ALA A 22 13.66 27.79 16.71
N ALA A 23 13.43 26.66 16.05
CA ALA A 23 12.11 25.99 16.05
C ALA A 23 11.77 25.44 17.43
N ILE A 24 12.73 24.81 18.11
CA ILE A 24 12.59 24.37 19.50
C ILE A 24 12.32 25.57 20.42
N SER A 25 13.04 26.68 20.26
CA SER A 25 12.85 27.91 21.04
C SER A 25 11.51 28.59 20.74
N LEU A 26 11.02 28.56 19.51
CA LEU A 26 9.73 29.15 19.11
C LEU A 26 8.55 28.33 19.67
N VAL A 27 8.68 27.01 19.70
CA VAL A 27 7.69 26.13 20.34
C VAL A 27 7.65 26.36 21.85
N PHE A 28 8.80 26.57 22.49
CA PHE A 28 8.85 26.94 23.92
C PHE A 28 8.20 28.29 24.23
N ILE A 29 8.40 29.30 23.36
CA ILE A 29 7.78 30.61 23.52
C ILE A 29 6.26 30.53 23.31
N LEU A 30 5.80 29.74 22.33
CA LEU A 30 4.37 29.51 22.09
C LEU A 30 3.71 28.63 23.14
N SER A 31 4.39 27.59 23.63
CA SER A 31 3.85 26.78 24.73
C SER A 31 3.86 27.53 26.06
N ALA A 32 4.88 28.32 26.35
CA ALA A 32 4.93 29.15 27.54
C ALA A 32 3.85 30.28 27.54
N SER A 33 3.47 30.77 26.36
CA SER A 33 2.38 31.75 26.23
C SER A 33 0.99 31.11 26.40
N LEU A 34 0.84 29.82 26.02
CA LEU A 34 -0.39 29.05 26.22
C LEU A 34 -0.57 28.56 27.69
N ILE A 35 0.53 28.31 28.40
CA ILE A 35 0.53 27.83 29.77
C ILE A 35 0.19 28.99 30.77
N ARG A 36 0.28 30.24 30.32
CA ARG A 36 0.07 31.39 31.22
C ARG A 36 -1.39 31.67 31.60
N ASP A 37 -2.36 31.01 30.96
CA ASP A 37 -3.79 31.29 31.13
C ASP A 37 -4.65 30.10 31.60
N GLN A 38 -4.04 28.99 32.06
CA GLN A 38 -4.79 27.91 32.68
C GLN A 38 -4.14 27.47 33.98
N SER A 39 -4.86 27.67 35.09
CA SER A 39 -4.57 27.05 36.38
C SER A 39 -4.65 25.53 36.26
N ILE A 40 -3.51 24.85 36.14
CA ILE A 40 -3.41 23.40 36.09
C ILE A 40 -3.87 22.82 37.41
N ASN A 41 -4.96 22.10 37.38
CA ASN A 41 -5.50 21.40 38.54
C ASN A 41 -4.63 20.15 38.79
N TYR A 42 -3.79 20.21 39.84
CA TYR A 42 -2.86 19.13 40.24
C TYR A 42 -3.55 17.81 40.58
N ASP A 43 -4.88 17.78 40.73
CA ASP A 43 -5.67 16.58 41.00
C ASP A 43 -5.80 15.67 39.75
N ILE A 44 -5.57 16.22 38.56
CA ILE A 44 -5.55 15.43 37.29
C ILE A 44 -4.25 14.66 37.17
N LEU A 45 -3.12 15.21 37.59
CA LEU A 45 -1.83 14.54 37.56
C LEU A 45 -1.75 13.33 38.50
N ALA A 46 -2.50 13.40 39.64
CA ALA A 46 -2.57 12.30 40.59
C ALA A 46 -3.45 11.11 40.09
N ARG A 47 -4.38 11.35 39.18
CA ARG A 47 -5.24 10.32 38.59
C ARG A 47 -4.64 9.60 37.36
N LEU A 48 -3.58 10.17 36.76
CA LEU A 48 -2.83 9.56 35.66
C LEU A 48 -1.75 8.58 36.14
N ALA A 49 -1.56 8.40 37.44
CA ALA A 49 -0.66 7.41 38.01
C ALA A 49 -1.33 6.03 38.08
N ASN A 50 -1.71 5.45 36.94
CA ASN A 50 -2.12 4.06 36.88
C ASN A 50 -0.97 3.21 36.27
N PRO A 51 -0.61 2.07 36.87
CA PRO A 51 0.63 1.36 36.53
C PRO A 51 0.48 0.62 35.21
N PHE A 52 0.81 1.27 34.10
CA PHE A 52 1.13 0.54 32.87
C PHE A 52 2.60 0.14 32.90
N ASN A 53 2.80 -1.14 33.13
CA ASN A 53 4.13 -1.75 33.26
C ASN A 53 4.82 -1.77 31.88
N LEU A 54 5.64 -0.77 31.59
CA LEU A 54 6.44 -0.63 30.35
C LEU A 54 7.65 -1.59 30.32
N SER A 55 7.52 -2.77 30.91
CA SER A 55 8.58 -3.78 30.88
C SER A 55 8.27 -4.85 29.83
N SER A 56 8.92 -4.74 28.72
CA SER A 56 9.22 -5.77 27.70
C SER A 56 8.75 -5.43 26.27
N PRO A 57 9.65 -5.46 25.30
CA PRO A 57 9.34 -5.12 23.90
C PRO A 57 8.57 -6.21 23.13
N ASN A 58 7.97 -7.20 23.80
CA ASN A 58 7.30 -8.34 23.17
C ASN A 58 5.80 -8.49 23.51
N THR A 59 5.14 -7.53 24.11
CA THR A 59 3.70 -7.63 24.33
C THR A 59 2.93 -6.97 23.20
N THR A 60 2.76 -7.71 22.12
CA THR A 60 1.80 -7.47 21.03
C THR A 60 0.35 -7.78 21.46
N ALA A 61 0.06 -7.75 22.76
CA ALA A 61 -1.28 -8.03 23.25
C ALA A 61 -2.24 -6.91 22.83
N ILE A 62 -3.31 -7.28 22.14
CA ILE A 62 -4.43 -6.42 21.78
C ILE A 62 -5.55 -6.58 22.81
N ALA A 63 -6.32 -5.54 23.05
CA ALA A 63 -7.54 -5.55 23.84
C ALA A 63 -8.64 -4.75 23.13
N ALA A 64 -9.89 -5.11 23.39
CA ALA A 64 -11.05 -4.32 22.99
C ALA A 64 -11.42 -3.35 24.11
N PHE A 65 -11.89 -2.16 23.75
CA PHE A 65 -12.38 -1.19 24.72
C PHE A 65 -13.64 -1.72 25.42
N GLN A 66 -13.76 -1.45 26.71
CA GLN A 66 -14.91 -1.86 27.50
C GLN A 66 -15.93 -0.73 27.67
N SER A 67 -15.51 0.52 27.50
CA SER A 67 -16.39 1.68 27.64
C SER A 67 -15.90 2.89 26.81
N PRO A 68 -16.78 3.88 26.55
CA PRO A 68 -16.39 5.14 25.93
C PRO A 68 -15.31 5.88 26.72
N GLU A 69 -15.33 5.82 28.05
CA GLU A 69 -14.36 6.48 28.92
C GLU A 69 -12.96 5.88 28.77
N GLU A 70 -12.87 4.55 28.62
CA GLU A 70 -11.60 3.86 28.35
C GLU A 70 -11.02 4.29 27.01
N LEU A 71 -11.86 4.33 25.95
CA LEU A 71 -11.47 4.83 24.65
C LEU A 71 -10.97 6.29 24.73
N GLN A 72 -11.68 7.18 25.41
CA GLN A 72 -11.29 8.58 25.54
C GLN A 72 -9.96 8.74 26.30
N THR A 73 -9.73 7.93 27.34
CA THR A 73 -8.47 7.90 28.06
C THR A 73 -7.32 7.50 27.14
N TYR A 74 -7.48 6.40 26.42
CA TYR A 74 -6.50 5.92 25.46
C TYR A 74 -6.19 6.95 24.36
N LEU A 75 -7.23 7.59 23.78
CA LEU A 75 -7.07 8.65 22.78
C LEU A 75 -6.32 9.87 23.32
N SER A 76 -6.51 10.19 24.58
CA SER A 76 -5.78 11.29 25.22
C SER A 76 -4.29 10.97 25.34
N GLU A 77 -3.94 9.73 25.67
CA GLU A 77 -2.56 9.26 25.77
C GLU A 77 -1.86 9.24 24.40
N ILE A 78 -2.50 8.66 23.38
CA ILE A 78 -1.90 8.60 22.02
C ILE A 78 -1.79 9.98 21.37
N LYS A 79 -2.68 10.93 21.71
CA LYS A 79 -2.58 12.32 21.25
C LYS A 79 -1.29 13.00 21.70
N GLU A 80 -0.90 12.79 22.96
CA GLU A 80 0.35 13.33 23.48
C GLU A 80 1.55 12.76 22.72
N MET A 81 1.48 11.47 22.33
CA MET A 81 2.51 10.82 21.53
C MET A 81 2.55 11.34 20.10
N ASN A 82 1.39 11.48 19.44
CA ASN A 82 1.28 11.98 18.07
C ASN A 82 1.75 13.42 17.91
N GLY A 83 1.47 14.28 18.89
CA GLY A 83 1.86 15.68 18.88
C GLY A 83 3.37 15.88 18.87
N TYR A 84 4.14 14.92 19.39
CA TYR A 84 5.60 14.94 19.38
C TYR A 84 6.15 14.41 18.03
N ASN A 85 5.61 13.31 17.54
CA ASN A 85 6.04 12.66 16.29
C ASN A 85 5.70 13.47 15.02
N SER A 86 4.78 14.44 15.08
CA SER A 86 4.42 15.26 13.92
C SER A 86 5.58 16.16 13.46
N PHE A 87 6.52 16.49 14.33
CA PHE A 87 7.72 17.27 13.98
C PHE A 87 8.78 16.41 13.25
N ALA A 88 8.92 15.16 13.62
CA ALA A 88 9.83 14.22 12.93
C ALA A 88 9.25 13.76 11.57
N ARG A 89 7.94 13.75 11.40
CA ARG A 89 7.26 13.29 10.17
C ARG A 89 7.25 14.30 9.03
N ASN A 90 7.32 15.59 9.30
CA ASN A 90 7.25 16.63 8.23
C ASN A 90 8.51 16.71 7.35
N GLU A 91 9.57 16.00 7.67
CA GLU A 91 10.81 15.96 6.86
C GLU A 91 11.12 14.58 6.26
N ILE A 92 10.30 13.56 6.54
CA ILE A 92 10.41 12.29 5.83
C ILE A 92 9.70 12.46 4.47
N MET A 93 10.28 13.25 3.57
CA MET A 93 10.17 12.95 2.16
C MET A 93 10.99 11.67 1.95
N LEU A 94 10.36 10.52 2.07
CA LEU A 94 10.77 9.39 1.27
C LEU A 94 10.88 9.93 -0.14
N ASP A 95 12.07 9.88 -0.76
CA ASP A 95 12.15 9.72 -2.20
C ASP A 95 11.39 8.41 -2.46
N ALA A 96 10.08 8.53 -2.50
CA ALA A 96 9.22 7.47 -2.93
C ALA A 96 9.65 7.24 -4.37
N ALA A 97 10.33 6.14 -4.59
CA ALA A 97 10.16 5.46 -5.86
C ALA A 97 8.66 5.49 -6.13
N PRO A 98 8.22 5.87 -7.34
CA PRO A 98 6.79 5.91 -7.66
C PRO A 98 6.21 4.62 -7.10
N ALA A 99 5.21 4.77 -6.23
CA ALA A 99 4.60 3.63 -5.58
C ALA A 99 4.23 2.69 -6.72
N ALA A 100 5.02 1.64 -6.88
CA ALA A 100 4.71 0.58 -7.82
C ALA A 100 3.41 0.02 -7.28
N GLY A 101 2.32 0.34 -7.94
CA GLY A 101 1.01 -0.13 -7.61
C GLY A 101 1.08 -1.64 -7.54
N THR A 102 0.44 -2.13 -6.60
CA THR A 102 0.23 -3.50 -6.19
C THR A 102 -0.24 -4.37 -7.31
N ASP A 103 0.20 -5.63 -7.37
CA ASP A 103 -0.68 -6.77 -7.66
C ASP A 103 -0.02 -7.91 -8.47
N GLU A 104 -0.55 -9.03 -8.62
CA GLU A 104 -0.86 -10.23 -8.11
C GLU A 104 -1.25 -11.44 -8.99
N TRP A 105 -1.70 -12.58 -8.54
CA TRP A 105 -1.69 -13.90 -9.17
C TRP A 105 -2.92 -14.78 -9.01
N GLY A 106 -3.33 -15.41 -10.11
CA GLY A 106 -4.07 -16.66 -10.12
C GLY A 106 -3.60 -17.57 -11.25
N ILE A 107 -3.34 -18.84 -10.97
CA ILE A 107 -3.26 -19.87 -12.01
C ILE A 107 -4.69 -20.03 -12.54
N ASP A 108 -4.86 -19.98 -13.87
CA ASP A 108 -6.13 -20.22 -14.54
C ASP A 108 -6.94 -21.35 -13.90
N SER A 109 -7.92 -21.00 -13.09
CA SER A 109 -8.95 -21.95 -12.72
C SER A 109 -9.99 -21.95 -13.83
N VAL A 110 -9.79 -22.80 -14.83
CA VAL A 110 -10.84 -23.12 -15.80
C VAL A 110 -12.04 -23.64 -15.00
N LYS A 111 -13.02 -22.80 -14.74
CA LYS A 111 -14.33 -23.25 -14.26
C LYS A 111 -14.94 -24.11 -15.38
N ASN A 112 -14.90 -25.44 -15.20
CA ASN A 112 -15.81 -26.33 -15.92
C ASN A 112 -17.23 -26.03 -15.46
N ILE A 113 -17.91 -25.13 -16.15
CA ILE A 113 -19.34 -24.88 -15.98
C ILE A 113 -20.06 -26.08 -16.56
N GLN A 114 -20.84 -26.75 -15.74
CA GLN A 114 -21.69 -27.89 -16.10
C GLN A 114 -22.70 -27.45 -17.16
N LEU A 115 -22.71 -28.20 -18.28
CA LEU A 115 -23.59 -28.06 -19.44
C LEU A 115 -25.07 -27.83 -19.06
N GLY A 116 -25.60 -26.68 -19.46
CA GLY A 116 -27.03 -26.39 -19.32
C GLY A 116 -27.55 -25.15 -20.03
N GLN A 117 -26.70 -24.24 -20.49
CA GLN A 117 -27.10 -23.08 -21.29
C GLN A 117 -26.07 -22.77 -22.39
N VAL A 118 -26.53 -22.19 -23.49
CA VAL A 118 -25.72 -21.78 -24.64
C VAL A 118 -24.95 -20.51 -24.24
N GLY A 119 -23.89 -20.68 -23.48
CA GLY A 119 -22.94 -19.63 -23.07
C GLY A 119 -21.53 -20.00 -23.51
N PRO A 120 -20.54 -19.09 -23.39
CA PRO A 120 -19.15 -19.39 -23.67
C PRO A 120 -18.60 -20.45 -22.71
N ASP A 121 -17.74 -21.34 -23.25
CA ASP A 121 -17.15 -22.43 -22.47
C ASP A 121 -15.93 -21.98 -21.66
N ARG A 122 -15.30 -20.84 -22.00
CA ARG A 122 -14.07 -20.32 -21.42
C ARG A 122 -14.13 -18.79 -21.33
N VAL A 123 -13.86 -18.26 -20.15
CA VAL A 123 -13.85 -16.81 -19.86
C VAL A 123 -12.66 -16.51 -18.95
N SER A 124 -11.94 -15.41 -19.18
CA SER A 124 -10.92 -14.96 -18.24
C SER A 124 -11.57 -14.36 -17.00
N ASP A 125 -11.04 -14.70 -15.84
CA ASP A 125 -11.35 -14.01 -14.58
C ASP A 125 -10.41 -12.79 -14.40
N THR A 126 -10.74 -11.93 -13.45
CA THR A 126 -9.82 -10.88 -12.99
C THR A 126 -8.54 -11.52 -12.49
N ASN A 127 -7.40 -10.94 -12.84
CA ASN A 127 -6.10 -11.35 -12.30
C ASN A 127 -6.07 -10.99 -10.80
N VAL A 128 -6.09 -12.00 -9.91
CA VAL A 128 -6.25 -11.84 -8.45
C VAL A 128 -5.10 -12.47 -7.65
N GLN A 129 -4.80 -12.09 -6.38
CA GLN A 129 -3.73 -12.66 -5.53
C GLN A 129 -4.04 -14.06 -5.04
N VAL A 130 -5.19 -14.30 -4.66
CA VAL A 130 -5.59 -15.59 -4.10
C VAL A 130 -6.76 -16.12 -4.90
N VAL A 131 -6.60 -17.26 -5.50
CA VAL A 131 -7.65 -17.92 -6.27
C VAL A 131 -8.92 -18.08 -5.42
N GLY A 132 -10.07 -17.66 -5.97
CA GLY A 132 -11.36 -17.74 -5.27
C GLY A 132 -11.71 -16.52 -4.41
N ILE A 133 -10.80 -15.56 -4.33
CA ILE A 133 -11.03 -14.25 -3.71
C ILE A 133 -10.95 -13.20 -4.82
N ASP A 134 -12.10 -12.64 -5.23
CA ASP A 134 -12.14 -11.63 -6.28
C ASP A 134 -11.75 -10.24 -5.73
N GLU A 135 -11.07 -9.48 -6.57
CA GLU A 135 -10.58 -8.13 -6.29
C GLU A 135 -11.31 -7.11 -7.16
N PRO A 136 -11.62 -5.92 -6.63
CA PRO A 136 -12.21 -4.86 -7.44
C PRO A 136 -11.29 -4.43 -8.59
N ASP A 137 -11.83 -4.35 -9.80
CA ASP A 137 -11.14 -3.82 -10.99
C ASP A 137 -12.13 -3.05 -11.86
N ILE A 138 -11.62 -2.22 -12.76
CA ILE A 138 -12.43 -1.43 -13.70
C ILE A 138 -13.14 -2.26 -14.78
N LEU A 139 -12.76 -3.55 -14.91
CA LEU A 139 -13.33 -4.46 -15.91
C LEU A 139 -13.79 -5.75 -15.24
N LYS A 140 -15.04 -6.13 -15.50
CA LYS A 140 -15.64 -7.41 -15.10
C LYS A 140 -16.44 -8.01 -16.23
N THR A 141 -16.73 -9.32 -16.16
CA THR A 141 -17.59 -10.02 -17.15
C THR A 141 -18.29 -11.23 -16.53
N ASP A 142 -19.41 -11.58 -17.07
CA ASP A 142 -20.10 -12.86 -16.86
C ASP A 142 -19.88 -13.86 -18.02
N GLY A 143 -19.09 -13.42 -19.03
CA GLY A 143 -18.84 -14.17 -20.28
C GLY A 143 -19.81 -13.83 -21.41
N LYS A 144 -20.89 -13.11 -21.17
CA LYS A 144 -21.81 -12.61 -22.19
C LYS A 144 -21.73 -11.10 -22.30
N GLU A 145 -21.65 -10.45 -21.14
CA GLU A 145 -21.54 -9.01 -20.97
C GLU A 145 -20.14 -8.64 -20.47
N ILE A 146 -19.71 -7.43 -20.82
CA ILE A 146 -18.57 -6.72 -20.25
C ILE A 146 -19.09 -5.55 -19.45
N PHE A 147 -18.67 -5.45 -18.19
CA PHE A 147 -18.88 -4.29 -17.33
C PHE A 147 -17.58 -3.50 -17.27
N PHE A 148 -17.57 -2.32 -17.87
CA PHE A 148 -16.37 -1.48 -17.93
C PHE A 148 -16.62 -0.12 -17.32
N SER A 149 -15.83 0.23 -16.30
CA SER A 149 -15.89 1.52 -15.64
C SER A 149 -14.81 2.45 -16.22
N GLY A 150 -15.25 3.43 -17.00
CA GLY A 150 -14.38 4.46 -17.57
C GLY A 150 -13.76 5.36 -16.48
N THR A 151 -12.60 5.95 -16.78
CA THR A 151 -11.94 6.91 -15.89
C THR A 151 -12.18 8.35 -16.37
N ALA A 152 -12.45 9.28 -15.45
CA ALA A 152 -12.61 10.69 -15.82
C ALA A 152 -11.27 11.23 -16.34
N ARG A 153 -11.20 11.66 -17.58
CA ARG A 153 -10.01 12.31 -18.14
C ARG A 153 -9.85 13.71 -17.56
N TYR A 154 -9.04 13.88 -16.52
CA TYR A 154 -8.54 15.18 -16.11
C TYR A 154 -7.38 15.58 -17.00
N TYR A 155 -7.64 16.29 -18.09
CA TYR A 155 -6.58 17.01 -18.76
C TYR A 155 -6.09 18.14 -17.85
N TYR A 156 -5.01 17.91 -17.14
CA TYR A 156 -4.27 18.97 -16.44
C TYR A 156 -3.71 19.90 -17.50
N ARG A 157 -4.46 20.95 -17.86
CA ARG A 157 -3.93 22.05 -18.65
C ARG A 157 -3.10 22.89 -17.69
N GLU A 158 -1.77 22.73 -17.76
CA GLU A 158 -0.89 23.66 -17.05
C GLU A 158 -1.27 25.10 -17.41
N PRO A 159 -1.58 25.96 -16.42
CA PRO A 159 -1.80 27.37 -16.71
C PRO A 159 -0.44 28.01 -17.02
N GLY A 160 -0.06 28.11 -18.28
CA GLY A 160 1.16 28.81 -18.64
C GLY A 160 1.81 28.49 -19.98
N LEU A 161 1.47 27.43 -20.69
CA LEU A 161 1.98 27.14 -22.01
C LEU A 161 0.93 27.42 -23.09
N ILE A 162 0.66 28.70 -23.34
CA ILE A 162 0.04 29.13 -24.59
C ILE A 162 1.18 29.18 -25.62
N GLN A 163 1.39 28.10 -26.37
CA GLN A 163 2.07 28.23 -27.64
C GLN A 163 1.12 28.94 -28.61
N PRO A 164 1.59 29.98 -29.33
CA PRO A 164 0.75 30.66 -30.30
C PRO A 164 0.60 29.74 -31.52
N MET A 165 -0.47 28.98 -31.58
CA MET A 165 -0.95 28.39 -32.82
C MET A 165 -2.12 29.21 -33.31
N MET A 166 -1.86 29.94 -34.39
CA MET A 166 -2.76 30.64 -35.28
C MET A 166 -3.56 31.83 -34.70
N ASP A 167 -3.42 32.96 -35.36
CA ASP A 167 -4.21 34.18 -35.24
C ASP A 167 -5.72 33.87 -35.34
N ILE A 168 -6.36 33.63 -34.20
CA ILE A 168 -7.79 33.83 -34.05
C ILE A 168 -7.89 35.06 -33.15
N ASP A 169 -8.32 36.17 -33.73
CA ASP A 169 -8.70 37.40 -33.04
C ASP A 169 -9.87 37.08 -32.07
N ILE A 170 -9.58 36.65 -30.88
CA ILE A 170 -10.57 36.57 -29.79
C ILE A 170 -10.58 37.96 -29.14
N ALA A 171 -11.67 38.66 -29.30
CA ALA A 171 -11.89 39.95 -28.65
C ALA A 171 -11.70 39.81 -27.10
N PRO A 172 -11.01 40.75 -26.42
CA PRO A 172 -10.82 40.70 -24.98
C PRO A 172 -12.18 40.73 -24.26
N GLY A 173 -12.49 39.71 -23.51
CA GLY A 173 -13.71 39.62 -22.69
C GLY A 173 -14.72 38.54 -23.06
N VAL A 174 -14.46 37.72 -24.08
CA VAL A 174 -15.30 36.54 -24.37
C VAL A 174 -14.81 35.39 -23.49
N ALA A 175 -15.51 35.11 -22.41
CA ALA A 175 -15.39 33.83 -21.70
C ALA A 175 -15.85 32.72 -22.65
N LEU A 176 -14.96 31.78 -22.98
CA LEU A 176 -15.38 30.57 -23.67
C LEU A 176 -16.39 29.82 -22.74
N PRO A 177 -17.47 29.27 -23.29
CA PRO A 177 -18.39 28.47 -22.49
C PRO A 177 -17.59 27.32 -21.85
N PRO A 178 -17.94 26.90 -20.61
CA PRO A 178 -17.36 25.69 -20.03
C PRO A 178 -17.50 24.56 -21.05
N GLN A 179 -16.39 23.94 -21.45
CA GLN A 179 -16.48 22.69 -22.17
C GLN A 179 -17.02 21.66 -21.17
N GLU A 180 -18.25 21.22 -21.39
CA GLU A 180 -18.78 20.03 -20.73
C GLU A 180 -17.98 18.84 -21.26
N TYR A 181 -17.07 18.32 -20.43
CA TYR A 181 -16.41 17.05 -20.72
C TYR A 181 -17.41 15.93 -20.41
N PRO A 182 -17.52 14.90 -21.26
CA PRO A 182 -18.37 13.75 -20.96
C PRO A 182 -17.90 13.16 -19.61
N SER A 183 -18.82 13.05 -18.66
CA SER A 183 -18.56 12.36 -17.39
C SER A 183 -18.29 10.90 -17.70
N ALA A 184 -17.24 10.32 -17.12
CA ALA A 184 -16.98 8.90 -17.20
C ALA A 184 -18.23 8.13 -16.69
N LYS A 185 -18.47 6.96 -17.25
CA LYS A 185 -19.61 6.09 -16.93
C LYS A 185 -19.17 4.64 -16.84
N THR A 186 -19.94 3.83 -16.15
CA THR A 186 -19.82 2.37 -16.22
C THR A 186 -20.71 1.85 -17.34
N SER A 187 -20.11 1.25 -18.36
CA SER A 187 -20.76 0.73 -19.56
C SER A 187 -21.10 -0.74 -19.40
N LEU A 188 -22.31 -1.14 -19.76
CA LEU A 188 -22.74 -2.52 -19.90
C LEU A 188 -22.74 -2.85 -21.40
N ILE A 189 -21.94 -3.83 -21.80
CA ILE A 189 -21.57 -4.06 -23.20
C ILE A 189 -21.80 -5.51 -23.54
N LYS A 190 -22.70 -5.77 -24.49
CA LYS A 190 -22.89 -7.10 -25.05
C LYS A 190 -21.62 -7.57 -25.74
N ALA A 191 -21.00 -8.61 -25.19
CA ALA A 191 -19.73 -9.13 -25.67
C ALA A 191 -19.86 -10.45 -26.45
N TRP A 192 -20.90 -11.24 -26.15
CA TRP A 192 -21.09 -12.53 -26.78
C TRP A 192 -22.47 -12.67 -27.45
N PRO A 193 -22.52 -13.21 -28.69
CA PRO A 193 -21.39 -13.61 -29.56
C PRO A 193 -20.60 -12.39 -30.09
N PRO A 194 -19.31 -12.53 -30.46
CA PRO A 194 -18.45 -11.39 -30.89
C PRO A 194 -19.03 -10.54 -32.03
N ALA A 195 -19.83 -11.15 -32.90
CA ALA A 195 -20.49 -10.44 -34.00
C ALA A 195 -21.59 -9.48 -33.55
N GLU A 196 -22.08 -9.61 -32.31
CA GLU A 196 -23.15 -8.79 -31.73
C GLU A 196 -22.62 -7.80 -30.69
N LEU A 197 -21.30 -7.52 -30.70
CA LEU A 197 -20.70 -6.52 -29.83
C LEU A 197 -21.46 -5.20 -29.91
N GLY A 198 -21.92 -4.69 -28.78
CA GLY A 198 -22.71 -3.46 -28.73
C GLY A 198 -22.86 -2.91 -27.30
N LEU A 199 -23.19 -1.64 -27.17
CA LEU A 199 -23.45 -1.00 -25.88
C LEU A 199 -24.93 -1.16 -25.53
N ASP A 200 -25.23 -1.86 -24.45
CA ASP A 200 -26.61 -2.09 -24.00
C ASP A 200 -27.13 -0.94 -23.12
N SER A 201 -26.30 -0.49 -22.17
CA SER A 201 -26.66 0.62 -21.28
C SER A 201 -25.45 1.22 -20.57
N GLN A 202 -25.68 2.30 -19.81
CA GLN A 202 -24.66 2.95 -19.00
C GLN A 202 -25.18 3.34 -17.62
N ILE A 203 -24.36 3.11 -16.60
CA ILE A 203 -24.54 3.59 -15.22
C ILE A 203 -23.69 4.85 -15.05
N LEU A 204 -24.22 5.85 -14.34
CA LEU A 204 -23.53 7.15 -14.16
C LEU A 204 -22.34 7.07 -13.21
N GLU A 205 -22.38 6.16 -12.26
CA GLU A 205 -21.35 5.96 -11.25
C GLU A 205 -20.16 5.20 -11.85
N THR A 206 -18.95 5.60 -11.47
CA THR A 206 -17.70 4.99 -11.92
C THR A 206 -16.77 4.69 -10.75
N GLY A 207 -15.96 3.67 -10.90
CA GLY A 207 -14.97 3.20 -9.90
C GLY A 207 -14.64 1.74 -10.15
N ASP A 208 -13.97 1.12 -9.20
CA ASP A 208 -13.67 -0.31 -9.28
C ASP A 208 -14.95 -1.14 -9.15
N LEU A 209 -15.00 -2.27 -9.80
CA LEU A 209 -16.17 -3.12 -9.93
C LEU A 209 -15.93 -4.48 -9.24
N LEU A 210 -16.97 -4.98 -8.56
CA LEU A 210 -17.11 -6.40 -8.26
C LEU A 210 -18.37 -6.92 -8.94
N TYR A 211 -18.34 -8.15 -9.41
CA TYR A 211 -19.50 -8.78 -10.04
C TYR A 211 -19.74 -10.19 -9.51
N LYS A 212 -21.00 -10.52 -9.25
CA LYS A 212 -21.42 -11.89 -8.94
C LYS A 212 -22.92 -12.08 -9.12
N ASP A 213 -23.31 -13.15 -9.78
CA ASP A 213 -24.70 -13.63 -9.88
C ASP A 213 -25.70 -12.45 -10.18
N ASP A 214 -25.50 -11.74 -11.29
CA ASP A 214 -26.27 -10.59 -11.75
C ASP A 214 -26.21 -9.34 -10.81
N THR A 215 -25.35 -9.34 -9.82
CA THR A 215 -25.11 -8.16 -8.96
C THR A 215 -23.77 -7.50 -9.32
N LEU A 216 -23.85 -6.28 -9.83
CA LEU A 216 -22.69 -5.42 -10.09
C LEU A 216 -22.53 -4.40 -8.97
N VAL A 217 -21.36 -4.35 -8.35
CA VAL A 217 -21.03 -3.39 -7.28
C VAL A 217 -20.00 -2.41 -7.79
N VAL A 218 -20.27 -1.10 -7.63
CA VAL A 218 -19.40 0.01 -8.09
C VAL A 218 -18.87 0.77 -6.87
N PHE A 219 -17.55 0.83 -6.70
CA PHE A 219 -16.87 1.56 -5.64
C PHE A 219 -16.52 2.98 -6.10
N ALA A 220 -17.43 3.92 -5.86
CA ALA A 220 -17.36 5.30 -6.35
C ALA A 220 -16.97 6.29 -5.25
N GLY A 221 -15.68 6.30 -4.85
CA GLY A 221 -15.18 7.19 -3.79
C GLY A 221 -15.80 6.90 -2.43
N ASN A 222 -16.60 7.82 -1.89
CA ASN A 222 -17.28 7.63 -0.60
C ASN A 222 -18.60 6.85 -0.71
N TYR A 223 -18.97 6.41 -1.89
CA TYR A 223 -20.18 5.65 -2.13
C TYR A 223 -19.86 4.28 -2.72
N ILE A 224 -20.65 3.29 -2.35
CA ILE A 224 -20.64 1.95 -2.96
C ILE A 224 -22.07 1.68 -3.41
N TYR A 225 -22.24 1.45 -4.69
CA TYR A 225 -23.55 1.21 -5.30
C TYR A 225 -23.64 -0.22 -5.80
N ALA A 226 -24.77 -0.87 -5.58
CA ALA A 226 -25.06 -2.15 -6.21
C ALA A 226 -26.21 -2.04 -7.19
N TYR A 227 -26.10 -2.79 -8.27
CA TYR A 227 -27.05 -2.86 -9.32
C TYR A 227 -27.42 -4.32 -9.61
N ASP A 228 -28.72 -4.59 -9.78
CA ASP A 228 -29.20 -5.78 -10.47
C ASP A 228 -29.04 -5.53 -11.97
N VAL A 229 -28.24 -6.35 -12.62
CA VAL A 229 -27.90 -6.28 -14.04
C VAL A 229 -28.41 -7.50 -14.81
N SER A 230 -29.40 -8.20 -14.28
CA SER A 230 -30.10 -9.32 -14.96
C SER A 230 -30.85 -8.89 -16.23
N ASP A 231 -31.19 -7.61 -16.32
CA ASP A 231 -31.65 -6.93 -17.54
C ASP A 231 -30.60 -5.85 -17.87
N GLU A 232 -29.67 -6.19 -18.73
CA GLU A 232 -28.47 -5.39 -19.06
C GLU A 232 -28.85 -4.04 -19.71
N ALA A 233 -30.01 -4.00 -20.41
CA ALA A 233 -30.51 -2.77 -21.01
C ALA A 233 -31.13 -1.80 -19.96
N ASN A 234 -31.39 -2.29 -18.73
CA ASN A 234 -32.09 -1.51 -17.72
C ASN A 234 -31.63 -1.84 -16.30
N PRO A 235 -30.35 -1.60 -15.97
CA PRO A 235 -29.76 -1.90 -14.65
C PRO A 235 -30.52 -1.20 -13.53
N GLN A 236 -30.88 -1.93 -12.46
CA GLN A 236 -31.64 -1.42 -11.34
C GLN A 236 -30.78 -1.29 -10.08
N LYS A 237 -30.67 -0.08 -9.53
CA LYS A 237 -29.97 0.15 -8.27
C LYS A 237 -30.69 -0.58 -7.12
N THR A 238 -29.99 -1.47 -6.41
CA THR A 238 -30.55 -2.32 -5.36
C THR A 238 -30.25 -1.81 -3.96
N TRP A 239 -29.02 -1.39 -3.70
CA TRP A 239 -28.61 -0.81 -2.43
C TRP A 239 -27.46 0.20 -2.60
N THR A 240 -27.30 1.03 -1.59
CA THR A 240 -26.22 2.02 -1.52
C THR A 240 -25.57 2.03 -0.15
N VAL A 241 -24.26 1.99 -0.11
CA VAL A 241 -23.46 2.29 1.09
C VAL A 241 -22.85 3.68 0.93
N THR A 242 -23.02 4.51 1.95
CA THR A 242 -22.33 5.79 2.08
C THR A 242 -21.32 5.68 3.20
N LEU A 243 -20.07 5.97 2.91
CA LEU A 243 -19.03 6.11 3.92
C LEU A 243 -19.18 7.47 4.59
N GLU A 244 -19.26 7.48 5.92
CA GLU A 244 -19.35 8.71 6.71
C GLU A 244 -18.14 9.63 6.45
N ASP A 245 -18.32 10.92 6.66
CA ASP A 245 -17.23 11.91 6.62
C ASP A 245 -16.04 11.44 7.46
N ARG A 246 -14.82 11.52 6.95
CA ARG A 246 -13.56 11.02 7.54
C ARG A 246 -13.29 9.53 7.34
N HIS A 247 -14.19 8.76 6.71
CA HIS A 247 -13.93 7.37 6.32
C HIS A 247 -13.39 7.32 4.90
N ASN A 248 -12.31 6.59 4.70
CA ASN A 248 -11.72 6.41 3.39
C ASN A 248 -11.76 4.92 3.01
N TYR A 249 -12.25 4.63 1.84
CA TYR A 249 -12.10 3.32 1.21
C TYR A 249 -10.60 2.97 1.06
N ARG A 250 -10.22 1.74 1.38
CA ARG A 250 -8.86 1.23 1.21
C ARG A 250 -8.81 0.05 0.27
N SER A 251 -9.61 -0.96 0.51
CA SER A 251 -9.69 -2.14 -0.33
C SER A 251 -10.99 -2.90 -0.08
N ALA A 252 -11.37 -3.73 -1.02
CA ALA A 252 -12.42 -4.73 -0.85
C ALA A 252 -11.97 -6.07 -1.42
N ARG A 253 -12.59 -7.13 -0.96
CA ARG A 253 -12.41 -8.50 -1.47
C ARG A 253 -13.74 -9.19 -1.49
N LEU A 254 -14.02 -9.96 -2.54
CA LEU A 254 -15.23 -10.77 -2.63
C LEU A 254 -14.86 -12.25 -2.51
N MET A 255 -15.42 -12.91 -1.50
CA MET A 255 -15.28 -14.34 -1.32
C MET A 255 -16.64 -14.96 -1.02
N GLY A 256 -17.08 -15.90 -1.83
CA GLY A 256 -18.45 -16.39 -1.76
C GLY A 256 -19.45 -15.26 -2.00
N ASP A 257 -20.40 -15.05 -1.11
CA ASP A 257 -21.41 -13.98 -1.19
C ASP A 257 -21.06 -12.78 -0.28
N LYS A 258 -19.82 -12.72 0.23
CA LYS A 258 -19.40 -11.72 1.20
C LYS A 258 -18.36 -10.77 0.60
N ILE A 259 -18.63 -9.48 0.71
CA ILE A 259 -17.67 -8.41 0.46
C ILE A 259 -16.97 -8.09 1.78
N TYR A 260 -15.66 -8.27 1.85
CA TYR A 260 -14.82 -7.81 2.96
C TYR A 260 -14.30 -6.41 2.62
N LEU A 261 -14.93 -5.41 3.21
CA LEU A 261 -14.62 -3.99 2.99
C LEU A 261 -13.66 -3.51 4.06
N VAL A 262 -12.54 -2.94 3.66
CA VAL A 262 -11.57 -2.30 4.56
C VAL A 262 -11.62 -0.78 4.35
N THR A 263 -11.91 -0.05 5.42
CA THR A 263 -11.90 1.41 5.44
C THR A 263 -10.98 1.93 6.54
N THR A 264 -10.62 3.20 6.47
CA THR A 264 -9.87 3.88 7.54
C THR A 264 -10.60 5.15 7.97
N THR A 265 -10.51 5.47 9.27
CA THR A 265 -11.07 6.69 9.86
C THR A 265 -9.99 7.45 10.60
N TYR A 266 -9.82 8.74 10.32
CA TYR A 266 -8.90 9.57 11.10
C TYR A 266 -9.41 9.77 12.53
N LEU A 267 -8.53 9.52 13.50
CA LEU A 267 -8.84 9.67 14.94
C LEU A 267 -8.88 11.15 15.30
N GLY A 268 -10.10 11.67 15.54
CA GLY A 268 -10.34 13.02 16.05
C GLY A 268 -10.52 13.05 17.58
N TYR A 269 -10.58 14.23 18.16
CA TYR A 269 -10.85 14.41 19.60
C TYR A 269 -12.25 14.02 20.03
N ASP A 270 -13.16 13.99 19.10
CA ASP A 270 -14.57 13.61 19.22
C ASP A 270 -14.83 12.13 18.91
N TYR A 271 -13.77 11.35 18.65
CA TYR A 271 -13.90 9.92 18.42
C TYR A 271 -14.38 9.21 19.68
N THR A 272 -15.51 8.54 19.60
CA THR A 272 -16.15 7.85 20.73
C THR A 272 -16.87 6.60 20.23
N CYS A 273 -17.31 5.73 21.14
CA CYS A 273 -18.15 4.58 20.79
C CYS A 273 -19.54 4.67 21.48
N PRO A 274 -20.63 4.22 20.80
CA PRO A 274 -20.60 3.64 19.44
C PRO A 274 -20.21 4.66 18.38
N MET A 275 -19.36 4.22 17.43
CA MET A 275 -18.84 5.06 16.35
C MET A 275 -19.63 4.80 15.08
N PRO A 276 -20.24 5.81 14.44
CA PRO A 276 -20.79 5.67 13.09
C PRO A 276 -19.69 5.21 12.12
N LEU A 277 -20.00 4.26 11.26
CA LEU A 277 -19.03 3.66 10.35
C LEU A 277 -19.42 3.87 8.89
N LEU A 278 -20.64 3.54 8.56
CA LEU A 278 -21.23 3.67 7.23
C LEU A 278 -22.77 3.71 7.33
N GLU A 279 -23.40 4.18 6.28
CA GLU A 279 -24.86 4.20 6.14
C GLU A 279 -25.28 3.29 4.98
N ILE A 280 -26.26 2.45 5.20
CA ILE A 280 -26.84 1.57 4.18
C ILE A 280 -28.28 1.99 3.96
N ASP A 281 -28.61 2.49 2.78
CA ASP A 281 -29.94 2.97 2.40
C ASP A 281 -30.55 3.93 3.44
N GLY A 282 -29.74 4.83 4.02
CA GLY A 282 -30.16 5.79 5.04
C GLY A 282 -30.16 5.25 6.49
N ILE A 283 -29.66 4.03 6.73
CA ILE A 283 -29.57 3.43 8.05
C ILE A 283 -28.10 3.35 8.49
N THR A 284 -27.77 4.09 9.54
CA THR A 284 -26.40 4.13 10.08
C THR A 284 -26.01 2.81 10.76
N THR A 285 -24.89 2.25 10.35
CA THR A 285 -24.20 1.14 11.01
C THR A 285 -23.09 1.70 11.87
N SER A 286 -23.02 1.30 13.15
CA SER A 286 -22.02 1.79 14.10
C SER A 286 -21.21 0.65 14.72
N LEU A 287 -19.98 0.95 15.15
CA LEU A 287 -19.10 0.07 15.91
C LEU A 287 -19.28 0.32 17.42
N ASP A 288 -19.61 -0.74 18.16
CA ASP A 288 -19.62 -0.69 19.61
C ASP A 288 -18.18 -0.69 20.17
N CYS A 289 -17.97 -0.20 21.40
CA CYS A 289 -16.65 -0.16 22.06
C CYS A 289 -15.95 -1.53 22.02
N GLY A 290 -16.68 -2.61 22.32
CA GLY A 290 -16.16 -3.98 22.32
C GLY A 290 -15.71 -4.52 20.96
N SER A 291 -16.04 -3.82 19.86
CA SER A 291 -15.59 -4.14 18.51
C SER A 291 -14.41 -3.27 18.04
N ILE A 292 -13.91 -2.37 18.89
CA ILE A 292 -12.76 -1.51 18.61
C ILE A 292 -11.58 -1.98 19.45
N TYR A 293 -10.54 -2.45 18.78
CA TYR A 293 -9.34 -3.02 19.39
C TYR A 293 -8.19 -2.01 19.39
N HIS A 294 -7.27 -2.17 20.33
CA HIS A 294 -6.08 -1.34 20.46
C HIS A 294 -4.90 -2.14 21.03
N PRO A 295 -3.63 -1.78 20.78
CA PRO A 295 -2.51 -2.30 21.51
C PRO A 295 -2.68 -2.01 23.03
N LYS A 296 -2.44 -3.01 23.89
CA LYS A 296 -2.56 -2.81 25.36
C LYS A 296 -1.64 -1.72 25.87
N ASN A 297 -0.44 -1.63 25.32
CA ASN A 297 0.47 -0.53 25.58
C ASN A 297 0.14 0.59 24.57
N PRO A 298 -0.18 1.81 25.01
CA PRO A 298 -0.42 2.92 24.13
C PRO A 298 0.76 3.10 23.15
N SER A 299 0.45 3.22 21.90
CA SER A 299 1.40 3.55 20.83
C SER A 299 0.79 4.62 19.95
N ALA A 300 1.62 5.47 19.33
CA ALA A 300 1.10 6.49 18.43
C ALA A 300 0.19 5.86 17.36
N ALA A 301 -1.03 6.37 17.27
CA ALA A 301 -2.03 5.95 16.30
C ALA A 301 -2.75 7.20 15.79
N ASP A 302 -3.02 7.24 14.49
CA ASP A 302 -3.69 8.35 13.82
C ASP A 302 -4.96 7.94 13.10
N ILE A 303 -5.15 6.63 12.89
CA ILE A 303 -6.33 6.09 12.24
C ILE A 303 -6.91 4.87 12.97
N SER A 304 -8.19 4.63 12.72
CA SER A 304 -8.85 3.35 12.93
C SER A 304 -8.92 2.62 11.60
N PHE A 305 -8.49 1.37 11.56
CA PHE A 305 -8.76 0.43 10.48
C PHE A 305 -10.06 -0.28 10.78
N ASN A 306 -11.01 -0.21 9.87
CA ASN A 306 -12.33 -0.81 10.04
C ASN A 306 -12.53 -1.88 8.98
N VAL A 307 -12.94 -3.06 9.40
CA VAL A 307 -13.28 -4.18 8.52
C VAL A 307 -14.77 -4.47 8.67
N VAL A 308 -15.48 -4.46 7.57
CA VAL A 308 -16.92 -4.73 7.51
C VAL A 308 -17.17 -5.83 6.49
N THR A 309 -17.96 -6.81 6.87
CA THR A 309 -18.44 -7.82 5.94
C THR A 309 -19.86 -7.45 5.50
N LEU A 310 -20.07 -7.31 4.20
CA LEU A 310 -21.37 -7.05 3.58
C LEU A 310 -21.81 -8.25 2.75
N ASP A 311 -23.10 -8.54 2.78
CA ASP A 311 -23.74 -9.45 1.81
C ASP A 311 -23.87 -8.74 0.45
N ILE A 312 -23.34 -9.35 -0.62
CA ILE A 312 -23.26 -8.68 -1.93
C ILE A 312 -24.64 -8.38 -2.53
N LYS A 313 -25.67 -9.22 -2.27
CA LYS A 313 -27.00 -9.06 -2.86
C LYS A 313 -27.84 -8.01 -2.16
N SER A 314 -27.72 -7.93 -0.84
CA SER A 314 -28.56 -7.04 0.00
C SER A 314 -27.85 -5.83 0.57
N GLY A 315 -26.52 -5.76 0.50
CA GLY A 315 -25.72 -4.73 1.16
C GLY A 315 -25.71 -4.82 2.69
N GLN A 316 -26.42 -5.78 3.29
CA GLN A 316 -26.52 -5.89 4.74
C GLN A 316 -25.14 -6.16 5.39
N THR A 317 -24.86 -5.45 6.48
CA THR A 317 -23.70 -5.73 7.33
C THR A 317 -23.91 -7.07 8.04
N LEU A 318 -22.98 -8.00 7.83
CA LEU A 318 -22.96 -9.31 8.48
C LEU A 318 -22.10 -9.28 9.74
N ASP A 319 -20.95 -8.62 9.69
CA ASP A 319 -20.03 -8.49 10.83
C ASP A 319 -19.14 -7.24 10.66
N LYS A 320 -18.50 -6.79 11.76
CA LYS A 320 -17.65 -5.62 11.76
C LYS A 320 -16.66 -5.60 12.92
N VAL A 321 -15.45 -5.13 12.68
CA VAL A 321 -14.40 -4.94 13.69
C VAL A 321 -13.53 -3.76 13.31
N ALA A 322 -12.92 -3.13 14.30
CA ALA A 322 -11.91 -2.10 14.07
C ALA A 322 -10.69 -2.28 14.99
N PHE A 323 -9.56 -1.73 14.57
CA PHE A 323 -8.41 -1.57 15.46
C PHE A 323 -7.71 -0.24 15.21
N LEU A 324 -7.06 0.30 16.27
CA LEU A 324 -6.35 1.55 16.22
C LEU A 324 -4.88 1.33 15.84
N GLY A 325 -4.37 2.11 14.89
CA GLY A 325 -3.00 2.01 14.40
C GLY A 325 -2.53 3.27 13.69
N SER A 326 -1.33 3.23 13.13
CA SER A 326 -0.78 4.30 12.30
C SER A 326 -0.88 3.93 10.82
N GLY A 327 -1.41 4.86 10.00
CA GLY A 327 -1.84 4.61 8.64
C GLY A 327 -0.87 4.96 7.53
N TYR A 328 0.37 5.33 7.84
CA TYR A 328 1.30 5.87 6.85
C TYR A 328 1.65 4.86 5.73
N SER A 329 2.02 3.62 6.09
CA SER A 329 2.26 2.54 5.12
C SER A 329 1.50 1.27 5.54
N SER A 330 0.26 1.16 5.11
CA SER A 330 -0.57 0.00 5.41
C SER A 330 -0.84 -0.84 4.17
N VAL A 331 -0.68 -2.15 4.30
CA VAL A 331 -1.00 -3.14 3.27
C VAL A 331 -2.07 -4.08 3.78
N THR A 332 -3.04 -4.38 2.93
CA THR A 332 -4.10 -5.36 3.19
C THR A 332 -3.84 -6.59 2.34
N TYR A 333 -3.82 -7.77 2.98
CA TYR A 333 -3.71 -9.07 2.33
C TYR A 333 -4.80 -10.00 2.86
N MET A 334 -5.47 -10.74 1.99
CA MET A 334 -6.50 -11.69 2.37
C MET A 334 -6.14 -13.09 1.86
N SER A 335 -6.10 -14.07 2.77
CA SER A 335 -6.00 -15.49 2.46
C SER A 335 -7.39 -16.14 2.53
N GLU A 336 -7.48 -17.46 2.29
CA GLU A 336 -8.75 -18.19 2.39
C GLU A 336 -9.39 -18.14 3.79
N ASP A 337 -8.58 -18.03 4.85
CA ASP A 337 -9.05 -18.08 6.25
C ASP A 337 -8.94 -16.74 6.99
N ASN A 338 -8.07 -15.84 6.55
CA ASN A 338 -7.68 -14.67 7.34
C ASN A 338 -7.49 -13.41 6.48
N LEU A 339 -7.78 -12.26 7.09
CA LEU A 339 -7.40 -10.95 6.60
C LEU A 339 -6.22 -10.43 7.43
N PHE A 340 -5.18 -9.96 6.77
CA PHE A 340 -4.01 -9.35 7.39
C PHE A 340 -3.95 -7.87 7.02
N ILE A 341 -3.74 -7.02 8.01
CA ILE A 341 -3.52 -5.60 7.79
C ILE A 341 -2.21 -5.21 8.46
N THR A 342 -1.30 -4.64 7.71
CA THR A 342 -0.08 -4.05 8.26
C THR A 342 -0.30 -2.59 8.61
N TYR A 343 0.45 -2.10 9.60
CA TYR A 343 0.41 -0.71 10.03
C TYR A 343 1.79 -0.29 10.55
N ASP A 344 2.10 1.00 10.53
CA ASP A 344 3.37 1.48 11.07
C ASP A 344 3.42 1.32 12.58
N GLN A 345 4.50 0.70 13.06
CA GLN A 345 4.79 0.62 14.47
C GLN A 345 5.73 1.76 14.85
N PRO A 346 5.25 2.77 15.60
CA PRO A 346 6.07 3.94 15.93
C PRO A 346 7.29 3.56 16.76
N LEU A 347 8.37 4.31 16.56
CA LEU A 347 9.60 4.20 17.36
C LEU A 347 9.36 4.77 18.76
N ASP A 348 9.83 4.08 19.79
CA ASP A 348 10.06 4.67 21.11
C ASP A 348 11.38 5.47 21.08
N GLU A 349 11.30 6.75 20.69
CA GLU A 349 12.46 7.63 20.53
C GLU A 349 13.18 7.85 21.86
N PHE A 350 12.44 7.95 22.98
CA PHE A 350 13.05 8.08 24.31
C PHE A 350 13.95 6.87 24.61
N GLN A 351 13.42 5.66 24.46
CA GLN A 351 14.17 4.44 24.74
C GLN A 351 15.35 4.27 23.79
N PHE A 352 15.17 4.63 22.51
CA PHE A 352 16.23 4.58 21.52
C PHE A 352 17.38 5.54 21.88
N MET A 353 17.06 6.79 22.19
CA MET A 353 18.06 7.80 22.60
C MET A 353 18.72 7.45 23.92
N TYR A 354 17.96 6.99 24.92
CA TYR A 354 18.52 6.52 26.17
C TYR A 354 19.54 5.39 25.96
N ASN A 355 19.21 4.39 25.14
CA ASN A 355 20.10 3.27 24.82
C ASN A 355 21.37 3.75 24.10
N PHE A 356 21.23 4.67 23.14
CA PHE A 356 22.37 5.30 22.48
C PHE A 356 23.30 6.00 23.49
N LEU A 357 22.76 6.86 24.31
CA LEU A 357 23.51 7.59 25.32
C LEU A 357 24.22 6.64 26.30
N ALA A 358 23.51 5.60 26.75
CA ALA A 358 24.03 4.64 27.70
C ALA A 358 25.11 3.69 27.14
N THR A 359 25.11 3.40 25.82
CA THR A 359 25.97 2.38 25.22
C THR A 359 27.05 2.91 24.29
N LYS A 360 26.77 4.00 23.58
CA LYS A 360 27.67 4.55 22.55
C LYS A 360 28.22 5.94 22.87
N ALA A 361 27.60 6.67 23.78
CA ALA A 361 27.98 8.03 24.12
C ALA A 361 28.18 8.28 25.62
N ASN A 362 28.26 7.23 26.43
CA ASN A 362 28.36 7.33 27.89
C ASN A 362 29.68 7.97 28.36
N ASP A 363 30.72 7.95 27.53
CA ASP A 363 32.02 8.61 27.76
C ASP A 363 32.00 10.12 27.42
N LEU A 364 31.02 10.55 26.65
CA LEU A 364 30.84 11.96 26.29
C LEU A 364 29.97 12.72 27.28
N ILE A 365 29.18 12.01 28.06
CA ILE A 365 28.17 12.61 28.98
C ILE A 365 28.64 12.46 30.42
N PRO A 366 28.53 13.51 31.26
CA PRO A 366 28.84 13.40 32.68
C PRO A 366 28.00 12.30 33.37
N SER A 367 28.64 11.53 34.24
CA SER A 367 28.02 10.42 34.97
C SER A 367 26.77 10.84 35.78
N GLU A 368 26.74 12.10 36.22
CA GLU A 368 25.61 12.68 36.92
C GLU A 368 24.37 12.80 36.00
N ILE A 369 24.54 13.29 34.77
CA ILE A 369 23.47 13.37 33.73
C ILE A 369 23.00 11.96 33.38
N MET A 370 23.91 11.00 33.14
CA MET A 370 23.54 9.61 32.89
C MET A 370 22.76 8.98 34.05
N SER A 371 23.12 9.29 35.28
CA SER A 371 22.37 8.85 36.47
C SER A 371 20.94 9.42 36.49
N GLN A 372 20.76 10.68 36.13
CA GLN A 372 19.45 11.31 36.01
C GLN A 372 18.63 10.69 34.88
N MET A 373 19.24 10.45 33.71
CA MET A 373 18.62 9.75 32.60
C MET A 373 18.17 8.32 32.97
N SER A 374 18.98 7.59 33.73
CA SER A 374 18.64 6.25 34.21
C SER A 374 17.43 6.27 35.16
N LYS A 375 17.36 7.27 36.06
CA LYS A 375 16.20 7.46 36.94
C LYS A 375 14.96 7.81 36.11
N LEU A 376 15.09 8.74 35.14
CA LEU A 376 14.03 9.15 34.25
C LEU A 376 13.46 7.95 33.47
N ASN A 377 14.34 7.06 32.98
CA ASN A 377 13.91 5.82 32.30
C ASN A 377 13.07 4.91 33.21
N SER A 378 13.36 4.89 34.52
CA SER A 378 12.66 4.07 35.51
C SER A 378 11.33 4.67 36.00
N TYR A 379 11.06 5.94 35.71
CA TYR A 379 9.86 6.61 36.17
C TYR A 379 8.62 6.17 35.40
N ASP A 380 7.53 5.98 36.12
CA ASP A 380 6.21 5.74 35.54
C ASP A 380 5.51 7.08 35.28
N ILE A 381 5.92 7.73 34.20
CA ILE A 381 5.39 9.01 33.74
C ILE A 381 5.13 8.93 32.23
N SER A 382 4.33 9.84 31.70
CA SER A 382 3.99 9.85 30.27
C SER A 382 5.22 9.96 29.38
N TYR A 383 5.13 9.38 28.17
CA TYR A 383 6.18 9.45 27.14
C TYR A 383 6.66 10.89 26.91
N ARG A 384 5.70 11.82 26.76
CA ARG A 384 5.99 13.24 26.56
C ARG A 384 6.77 13.84 27.75
N ALA A 385 6.40 13.50 28.98
CA ALA A 385 7.13 13.98 30.15
C ALA A 385 8.57 13.47 30.16
N LYS A 386 8.80 12.21 29.78
CA LYS A 386 10.16 11.64 29.64
C LYS A 386 10.98 12.39 28.59
N MET A 387 10.39 12.66 27.41
CA MET A 387 11.08 13.37 26.34
C MET A 387 11.44 14.81 26.74
N VAL A 388 10.49 15.57 27.27
CA VAL A 388 10.72 16.96 27.73
C VAL A 388 11.79 17.02 28.82
N GLU A 389 11.78 16.08 29.77
CA GLU A 389 12.79 16.06 30.83
C GLU A 389 14.18 15.67 30.30
N MET A 390 14.25 14.70 29.38
CA MET A 390 15.51 14.34 28.69
C MET A 390 16.10 15.54 27.96
N GLU A 391 15.28 16.24 27.17
CA GLU A 391 15.71 17.46 26.46
C GLU A 391 16.16 18.54 27.42
N THR A 392 15.43 18.76 28.51
CA THR A 392 15.77 19.73 29.54
C THR A 392 17.11 19.41 30.20
N LEU A 393 17.36 18.15 30.52
CA LEU A 393 18.64 17.71 31.10
C LEU A 393 19.80 17.93 30.12
N MET A 394 19.63 17.55 28.87
CA MET A 394 20.63 17.74 27.82
C MET A 394 20.91 19.21 27.56
N GLN A 395 19.89 20.04 27.41
CA GLN A 395 20.04 21.48 27.18
C GLN A 395 20.76 22.19 28.34
N LYS A 396 20.38 21.89 29.59
CA LYS A 396 21.05 22.47 30.78
C LYS A 396 22.52 22.11 30.81
N TRP A 397 22.86 20.89 30.47
CA TRP A 397 24.23 20.44 30.43
C TRP A 397 25.00 21.14 29.29
N LEU A 398 24.50 21.16 28.05
CA LEU A 398 25.14 21.82 26.92
C LEU A 398 25.36 23.33 27.15
N GLN A 399 24.43 24.02 27.82
CA GLN A 399 24.59 25.42 28.19
C GLN A 399 25.66 25.64 29.26
N SER A 400 26.11 24.61 29.97
CA SER A 400 27.14 24.71 31.02
C SER A 400 28.55 24.52 30.53
N ILE A 401 28.75 24.10 29.29
CA ILE A 401 30.04 23.87 28.65
C ILE A 401 30.43 25.03 27.73
N ASP A 402 31.73 25.15 27.42
CA ASP A 402 32.19 26.17 26.47
C ASP A 402 31.87 25.78 25.01
N LYS A 403 31.91 26.75 24.13
CA LYS A 403 31.52 26.57 22.72
C LYS A 403 32.45 25.65 21.91
N ASP A 404 33.72 25.55 22.26
CA ASP A 404 34.67 24.65 21.58
C ASP A 404 34.35 23.21 21.95
N GLU A 405 34.05 22.94 23.22
CA GLU A 405 33.64 21.64 23.71
C GLU A 405 32.24 21.26 23.20
N GLU A 406 31.27 22.20 23.14
CA GLU A 406 29.98 21.98 22.53
C GLU A 406 30.12 21.51 21.08
N LEU A 407 30.93 22.19 20.25
CA LEU A 407 31.18 21.83 18.87
C LEU A 407 31.87 20.46 18.73
N ARG A 408 32.80 20.15 19.63
CA ARG A 408 33.43 18.84 19.65
C ARG A 408 32.44 17.72 19.94
N LEU A 409 31.59 17.93 20.92
CA LEU A 409 30.54 16.96 21.30
C LEU A 409 29.51 16.78 20.19
N GLU A 410 29.05 17.85 19.55
CA GLU A 410 28.11 17.78 18.41
C GLU A 410 28.67 16.87 17.33
N ASN A 411 29.91 17.07 16.89
CA ASN A 411 30.52 16.23 15.87
C ASN A 411 30.67 14.75 16.31
N GLU A 412 31.03 14.50 17.57
CA GLU A 412 31.12 13.14 18.10
C GLU A 412 29.78 12.46 18.20
N PHE A 413 28.74 13.18 18.62
CA PHE A 413 27.39 12.67 18.67
C PHE A 413 26.84 12.34 17.27
N GLU A 414 27.01 13.25 16.29
CA GLU A 414 26.57 13.02 14.91
C GLU A 414 27.20 11.77 14.31
N ASN A 415 28.49 11.59 14.46
CA ASN A 415 29.19 10.42 13.94
C ASN A 415 28.71 9.12 14.63
N ARG A 416 28.65 9.13 15.97
CA ARG A 416 28.28 7.93 16.74
C ARG A 416 26.82 7.58 16.60
N ILE A 417 25.91 8.55 16.46
CA ILE A 417 24.47 8.29 16.26
C ILE A 417 24.23 7.69 14.88
N ALA A 418 24.94 8.16 13.84
CA ALA A 418 24.84 7.60 12.51
C ALA A 418 25.24 6.10 12.49
N ASP A 419 26.37 5.76 13.11
CA ASP A 419 26.79 4.36 13.26
C ASP A 419 25.74 3.54 14.05
N TYR A 420 25.26 4.08 15.17
CA TYR A 420 24.27 3.42 16.02
C TYR A 420 22.93 3.20 15.31
N MET A 421 22.48 4.15 14.50
CA MET A 421 21.28 4.02 13.68
C MET A 421 21.43 2.91 12.65
N ASN A 422 22.55 2.84 11.94
CA ASN A 422 22.83 1.79 10.96
C ASN A 422 22.93 0.40 11.63
N GLU A 423 23.54 0.30 12.79
CA GLU A 423 23.60 -0.96 13.58
C GLU A 423 22.19 -1.38 14.07
N ASN A 424 21.30 -0.43 14.33
CA ASN A 424 19.97 -0.65 14.92
C ASN A 424 18.83 -0.35 13.96
N LYS A 425 19.07 -0.27 12.66
CA LYS A 425 18.05 0.11 11.64
C LYS A 425 16.76 -0.69 11.72
N ARG A 426 16.82 -1.97 12.09
CA ARG A 426 15.63 -2.83 12.30
C ARG A 426 14.79 -2.45 13.52
N ASN A 427 15.29 -1.61 14.41
CA ASN A 427 14.53 -1.06 15.52
C ASN A 427 13.85 0.26 15.17
N LEU A 428 14.36 0.96 14.15
CA LEU A 428 13.88 2.27 13.74
C LEU A 428 12.61 2.20 12.86
N VAL A 429 12.56 1.21 11.98
CA VAL A 429 11.43 1.03 11.04
C VAL A 429 10.82 -0.34 11.30
N LYS A 430 9.54 -0.39 11.64
CA LYS A 430 8.82 -1.63 11.95
C LYS A 430 7.39 -1.56 11.43
N SER A 431 6.87 -2.71 11.01
CA SER A 431 5.45 -2.90 10.72
C SER A 431 4.80 -3.79 11.76
N GLY A 432 3.70 -3.30 12.33
CA GLY A 432 2.74 -4.12 13.04
C GLY A 432 1.87 -4.89 12.05
N ILE A 433 1.37 -6.06 12.45
CA ILE A 433 0.52 -6.93 11.63
C ILE A 433 -0.64 -7.39 12.48
N VAL A 434 -1.86 -7.13 12.06
CA VAL A 434 -3.08 -7.67 12.69
C VAL A 434 -3.61 -8.81 11.81
N LYS A 435 -3.92 -9.95 12.44
CA LYS A 435 -4.57 -11.11 11.82
C LYS A 435 -6.02 -11.17 12.26
N ILE A 436 -6.94 -11.11 11.31
CA ILE A 436 -8.40 -11.13 11.50
C ILE A 436 -8.95 -12.40 10.85
N SER A 437 -9.72 -13.19 11.58
CA SER A 437 -10.40 -14.38 11.03
C SER A 437 -11.57 -13.97 10.14
N LEU A 438 -11.72 -14.60 8.98
CA LEU A 438 -12.84 -14.35 8.08
C LEU A 438 -14.17 -14.97 8.54
N ASP A 439 -14.13 -15.93 9.48
CA ASP A 439 -15.34 -16.59 9.98
C ASP A 439 -16.24 -15.65 10.79
N ASN A 440 -15.62 -14.80 11.62
CA ASN A 440 -16.32 -13.97 12.61
C ASN A 440 -15.64 -12.64 12.91
N LEU A 441 -14.77 -12.16 12.05
CA LEU A 441 -13.94 -10.96 12.18
C LEU A 441 -13.21 -10.81 13.53
N ASP A 442 -12.99 -11.91 14.27
CA ASP A 442 -12.19 -11.86 15.49
C ASP A 442 -10.72 -11.56 15.17
N ILE A 443 -10.12 -10.67 15.94
CA ILE A 443 -8.68 -10.45 15.90
C ILE A 443 -7.98 -11.61 16.59
N LYS A 444 -7.28 -12.44 15.84
CA LYS A 444 -6.64 -13.67 16.33
C LYS A 444 -5.23 -13.47 16.83
N ALA A 445 -4.49 -12.54 16.21
CA ALA A 445 -3.10 -12.27 16.58
C ALA A 445 -2.68 -10.86 16.17
N ASN A 446 -1.64 -10.37 16.85
CA ASN A 446 -0.89 -9.19 16.47
C ASN A 446 0.60 -9.49 16.54
N GLY A 447 1.35 -9.13 15.51
CA GLY A 447 2.79 -9.33 15.39
C GLY A 447 3.51 -8.05 15.00
N VAL A 448 4.83 -8.07 15.09
CA VAL A 448 5.69 -6.96 14.64
C VAL A 448 6.90 -7.54 13.93
N VAL A 449 7.24 -6.96 12.78
CA VAL A 449 8.46 -7.26 12.02
C VAL A 449 9.22 -5.96 11.70
N PRO A 450 10.55 -6.00 11.57
CA PRO A 450 11.33 -4.87 11.06
C PRO A 450 10.99 -4.58 9.59
N GLY A 451 11.07 -3.29 9.21
CA GLY A 451 10.84 -2.81 7.84
C GLY A 451 9.38 -2.66 7.49
N THR A 452 9.12 -2.23 6.25
CA THR A 452 7.78 -2.03 5.67
C THR A 452 7.60 -2.93 4.45
N PRO A 453 6.46 -3.60 4.28
CA PRO A 453 6.14 -4.34 3.06
C PRO A 453 5.87 -3.36 1.91
N LEU A 454 6.24 -3.74 0.69
CA LEU A 454 5.99 -2.93 -0.50
C LEU A 454 4.48 -2.85 -0.81
N ASN A 455 3.83 -4.01 -0.87
CA ASN A 455 2.45 -4.16 -1.28
C ASN A 455 1.89 -5.51 -0.79
N GLN A 456 0.68 -5.88 -1.19
CA GLN A 456 0.02 -7.12 -0.78
C GLN A 456 0.82 -8.39 -1.13
N PHE A 457 1.62 -8.38 -2.23
CA PHE A 457 2.48 -9.50 -2.66
C PHE A 457 3.67 -9.74 -1.77
N SER A 458 4.00 -8.73 -0.98
CA SER A 458 4.96 -8.88 0.09
C SER A 458 4.46 -9.77 1.22
N LEU A 459 3.16 -10.15 1.22
CA LEU A 459 2.54 -11.02 2.22
C LEU A 459 1.96 -12.28 1.56
N ASP A 460 2.03 -13.41 2.28
CA ASP A 460 1.41 -14.67 1.87
C ASP A 460 1.19 -15.58 3.08
N GLU A 461 0.03 -16.19 3.21
CA GLU A 461 -0.25 -17.21 4.22
C GLU A 461 -0.15 -18.61 3.59
N TYR A 462 0.83 -19.38 3.99
CA TYR A 462 1.07 -20.71 3.46
C TYR A 462 1.34 -21.73 4.57
N LYS A 463 0.62 -22.86 4.55
CA LYS A 463 0.74 -23.93 5.57
C LYS A 463 0.60 -23.39 7.00
N GLY A 464 -0.29 -22.41 7.21
CA GLY A 464 -0.55 -21.78 8.52
C GLY A 464 0.55 -20.87 9.04
N ASN A 465 1.49 -20.46 8.21
CA ASN A 465 2.50 -19.45 8.52
C ASN A 465 2.31 -18.24 7.59
N LEU A 466 2.45 -17.03 8.14
CA LEU A 466 2.54 -15.81 7.34
C LEU A 466 3.99 -15.60 6.91
N ARG A 467 4.21 -15.39 5.62
CA ARG A 467 5.49 -14.97 5.04
C ARG A 467 5.38 -13.50 4.67
N ILE A 468 6.38 -12.72 4.99
CA ILE A 468 6.40 -11.29 4.69
C ILE A 468 7.78 -10.82 4.25
N ALA A 469 7.83 -10.08 3.16
CA ALA A 469 9.00 -9.39 2.64
C ALA A 469 8.93 -7.91 3.03
N THR A 470 10.01 -7.38 3.60
CA THR A 470 10.06 -5.98 4.06
C THR A 470 11.34 -5.28 3.64
N THR A 471 11.25 -3.98 3.40
CA THR A 471 12.38 -3.08 3.21
C THR A 471 12.55 -2.20 4.44
N ILE A 472 13.76 -2.12 4.96
CA ILE A 472 14.20 -1.08 5.87
C ILE A 472 14.81 0.01 5.00
N GLY A 473 14.01 1.02 4.69
CA GLY A 473 14.37 2.09 3.77
C GLY A 473 15.39 3.07 4.36
N ARG A 474 15.98 3.87 3.48
CA ARG A 474 16.75 5.06 3.89
C ARG A 474 15.79 6.10 4.41
N GLY A 475 16.15 6.81 5.44
CA GLY A 475 15.27 7.83 6.01
C GLY A 475 15.98 8.78 6.97
N TRP A 476 15.39 9.95 7.13
CA TRP A 476 15.75 10.90 8.16
C TRP A 476 14.90 10.67 9.41
N PHE A 477 15.54 10.66 10.55
CA PHE A 477 14.93 10.74 11.86
C PHE A 477 15.39 12.04 12.49
N GLY A 478 14.62 12.61 13.42
CA GLY A 478 14.96 13.91 14.02
C GLY A 478 16.36 14.01 14.63
N PHE A 479 17.04 12.89 14.83
CA PHE A 479 18.37 12.77 15.42
C PHE A 479 19.43 12.14 14.51
N GLY A 480 19.10 11.81 13.24
CA GLY A 480 20.08 11.24 12.30
C GLY A 480 19.41 10.58 11.08
N ARG A 481 20.22 9.90 10.27
CA ARG A 481 19.82 9.27 9.00
C ARG A 481 20.23 7.81 8.93
N ILE A 482 19.36 6.96 8.37
CA ILE A 482 19.74 5.63 7.88
C ILE A 482 20.28 5.80 6.46
N GLU A 483 21.54 5.39 6.24
CA GLU A 483 22.17 5.54 4.93
C GLU A 483 22.05 4.30 4.05
N GLU A 484 21.93 3.12 4.65
CA GLU A 484 21.88 1.84 3.96
C GLU A 484 20.52 1.16 4.17
N SER A 485 19.79 0.96 3.06
CA SER A 485 18.60 0.09 3.06
C SER A 485 19.00 -1.38 3.23
N ALA A 486 18.05 -2.18 3.71
CA ALA A 486 18.17 -3.63 3.78
C ALA A 486 16.79 -4.27 3.53
N ASN A 487 16.77 -5.45 2.93
CA ASN A 487 15.54 -6.19 2.67
C ASN A 487 15.56 -7.50 3.43
N ASP A 488 14.48 -7.80 4.09
CA ASP A 488 14.34 -8.95 4.95
C ASP A 488 13.08 -9.76 4.60
N ILE A 489 13.16 -11.07 4.81
CA ILE A 489 12.03 -11.99 4.75
C ILE A 489 11.81 -12.55 6.15
N TYR A 490 10.57 -12.50 6.63
CA TYR A 490 10.18 -13.11 7.88
C TYR A 490 9.12 -14.19 7.65
N VAL A 491 9.24 -15.30 8.36
CA VAL A 491 8.22 -16.35 8.43
C VAL A 491 7.67 -16.37 9.85
N LEU A 492 6.38 -16.14 10.02
CA LEU A 492 5.70 -16.03 11.30
C LEU A 492 4.75 -17.22 11.49
N ASP A 493 4.61 -17.69 12.74
CA ASP A 493 3.65 -18.73 13.09
C ASP A 493 2.20 -18.19 13.10
N LYS A 494 1.24 -19.08 13.39
CA LYS A 494 -0.19 -18.73 13.48
C LYS A 494 -0.53 -17.61 14.49
N ASN A 495 0.35 -17.38 15.46
CA ASN A 495 0.22 -16.33 16.47
C ASN A 495 1.06 -15.08 16.10
N LEU A 496 1.60 -15.03 14.88
CA LEU A 496 2.47 -13.98 14.36
C LEU A 496 3.80 -13.82 15.12
N ASN A 497 4.31 -14.90 15.75
CA ASN A 497 5.68 -14.91 16.25
C ASN A 497 6.64 -15.31 15.14
N VAL A 498 7.78 -14.63 15.03
CA VAL A 498 8.81 -14.95 14.04
C VAL A 498 9.40 -16.33 14.31
N LYS A 499 9.29 -17.23 13.33
CA LYS A 499 9.88 -18.59 13.34
C LYS A 499 11.24 -18.64 12.67
N GLY A 500 11.42 -17.87 11.60
CA GLY A 500 12.66 -17.81 10.83
C GLY A 500 12.70 -16.55 10.01
N SER A 501 13.89 -16.20 9.54
CA SER A 501 14.12 -15.02 8.71
C SER A 501 15.31 -15.18 7.78
N ILE A 502 15.31 -14.44 6.68
CA ILE A 502 16.46 -14.15 5.83
C ILE A 502 16.64 -12.64 5.91
N THR A 503 17.84 -12.17 6.21
CA THR A 503 18.12 -10.75 6.41
C THR A 503 19.21 -10.26 5.48
N ASP A 504 19.23 -8.93 5.25
CA ASP A 504 20.27 -8.25 4.50
C ASP A 504 20.37 -8.65 3.01
N LEU A 505 19.22 -8.99 2.40
CA LEU A 505 19.14 -9.17 0.95
C LEU A 505 19.28 -7.81 0.26
N GLY A 506 20.11 -7.73 -0.79
CA GLY A 506 20.28 -6.51 -1.58
C GLY A 506 20.58 -5.26 -0.71
N LEU A 507 21.69 -5.28 0.05
CA LEU A 507 22.10 -4.10 0.84
C LEU A 507 22.22 -2.86 -0.04
N THR A 508 21.70 -1.74 0.42
CA THR A 508 21.59 -0.45 -0.31
C THR A 508 20.55 -0.43 -1.43
N GLU A 509 19.80 -1.50 -1.60
CA GLU A 509 18.71 -1.66 -2.56
C GLU A 509 17.36 -1.63 -1.84
N GLU A 510 16.27 -1.55 -2.60
CA GLU A 510 14.89 -1.62 -2.11
C GLU A 510 14.13 -2.69 -2.88
N ILE A 511 13.10 -3.30 -2.27
CA ILE A 511 12.23 -4.28 -2.93
C ILE A 511 11.41 -3.57 -4.00
N TYR A 512 11.45 -4.08 -5.22
CA TYR A 512 10.62 -3.67 -6.34
C TYR A 512 9.53 -4.69 -6.68
N SER A 513 9.78 -5.96 -6.37
CA SER A 513 8.76 -7.00 -6.46
C SER A 513 9.07 -8.13 -5.49
N ALA A 514 8.04 -8.70 -4.89
CA ALA A 514 8.11 -9.90 -4.07
C ALA A 514 7.04 -10.87 -4.51
N ARG A 515 7.32 -12.19 -4.43
CA ARG A 515 6.36 -13.23 -4.79
C ARG A 515 6.59 -14.52 -4.02
N PHE A 516 5.52 -15.09 -3.48
CA PHE A 516 5.56 -16.36 -2.77
C PHE A 516 4.71 -17.40 -3.51
N ILE A 517 5.29 -18.56 -3.84
CA ILE A 517 4.62 -19.63 -4.59
C ILE A 517 4.99 -20.96 -3.96
N GLY A 518 4.02 -21.68 -3.40
CA GLY A 518 4.29 -22.93 -2.74
C GLY A 518 5.41 -22.80 -1.70
N ASP A 519 6.45 -23.60 -1.77
CA ASP A 519 7.59 -23.55 -0.86
C ASP A 519 8.69 -22.57 -1.28
N ARG A 520 8.48 -21.73 -2.31
CA ARG A 520 9.46 -20.77 -2.85
C ARG A 520 9.02 -19.33 -2.61
N GLY A 521 10.02 -18.44 -2.56
CA GLY A 521 9.84 -17.00 -2.65
C GLY A 521 10.73 -16.44 -3.75
N TYR A 522 10.26 -15.41 -4.41
CA TYR A 522 10.98 -14.65 -5.42
C TYR A 522 11.03 -13.19 -4.98
N LEU A 523 12.20 -12.56 -5.09
CA LEU A 523 12.40 -11.19 -4.67
C LEU A 523 13.25 -10.47 -5.71
N VAL A 524 12.80 -9.30 -6.13
CA VAL A 524 13.55 -8.37 -6.95
C VAL A 524 13.88 -7.16 -6.10
N THR A 525 15.18 -6.84 -5.99
CA THR A 525 15.63 -5.60 -5.37
C THR A 525 16.38 -4.77 -6.41
N PHE A 526 16.39 -3.46 -6.29
CA PHE A 526 17.02 -2.60 -7.29
C PHE A 526 17.67 -1.35 -6.68
N ARG A 527 18.80 -0.96 -7.27
CA ARG A 527 19.41 0.35 -7.17
C ARG A 527 20.02 0.81 -8.50
N ARG A 528 20.72 -0.08 -9.22
CA ARG A 528 21.35 0.15 -10.55
C ARG A 528 21.46 -1.12 -11.37
N THR A 529 21.49 -2.26 -10.75
CA THR A 529 21.53 -3.60 -11.34
C THR A 529 20.63 -4.47 -10.51
N ASP A 530 19.81 -5.27 -11.14
CA ASP A 530 18.72 -6.02 -10.52
C ASP A 530 19.18 -7.42 -10.09
N PRO A 531 19.34 -7.70 -8.80
CA PRO A 531 19.39 -9.08 -8.35
C PRO A 531 17.96 -9.64 -8.21
N PHE A 532 17.70 -10.70 -8.96
CA PHE A 532 16.55 -11.58 -8.79
C PHE A 532 16.94 -12.71 -7.85
N TYR A 533 16.32 -12.78 -6.68
CA TYR A 533 16.60 -13.79 -5.67
C TYR A 533 15.55 -14.90 -5.70
N ILE A 534 16.02 -16.15 -5.49
CA ILE A 534 15.16 -17.30 -5.19
C ILE A 534 15.39 -17.72 -3.75
N LEU A 535 14.27 -17.90 -3.03
CA LEU A 535 14.24 -18.25 -1.62
C LEU A 535 13.61 -19.63 -1.45
N ASP A 536 14.24 -20.50 -0.66
CA ASP A 536 13.65 -21.74 -0.17
C ASP A 536 12.98 -21.47 1.19
N LEU A 537 11.66 -21.55 1.22
CA LEU A 537 10.80 -21.34 2.37
C LEU A 537 10.14 -22.63 2.86
N SER A 538 10.57 -23.80 2.37
CA SER A 538 10.04 -25.12 2.73
C SER A 538 10.18 -25.39 4.23
N ASN A 539 11.25 -24.88 4.85
CA ASN A 539 11.46 -24.93 6.30
C ASN A 539 11.21 -23.56 6.93
N ALA A 540 10.00 -23.35 7.46
CA ALA A 540 9.60 -22.10 8.09
C ALA A 540 10.54 -21.59 9.20
N SER A 541 11.27 -22.48 9.88
CA SER A 541 12.22 -22.10 10.94
C SER A 541 13.63 -21.84 10.44
N LYS A 542 13.91 -22.16 9.19
CA LYS A 542 15.22 -21.96 8.55
C LYS A 542 15.06 -21.64 7.07
N PRO A 543 14.40 -20.52 6.73
CA PRO A 543 14.32 -20.08 5.35
C PRO A 543 15.72 -19.70 4.84
N MET A 544 15.98 -19.87 3.55
CA MET A 544 17.30 -19.61 2.95
C MET A 544 17.16 -18.98 1.57
N MET A 545 18.09 -18.11 1.22
CA MET A 545 18.32 -17.70 -0.16
C MET A 545 19.09 -18.84 -0.86
N THR A 546 18.56 -19.31 -1.99
CA THR A 546 19.15 -20.41 -2.77
C THR A 546 19.84 -19.93 -4.04
N GLY A 547 19.29 -18.93 -4.71
CA GLY A 547 19.84 -18.41 -5.95
C GLY A 547 19.78 -16.91 -6.06
N GLU A 548 20.71 -16.36 -6.84
CA GLU A 548 20.77 -14.94 -7.20
C GLU A 548 21.10 -14.84 -8.69
N LEU A 549 20.36 -14.00 -9.43
CA LEU A 549 20.63 -13.68 -10.81
C LEU A 549 20.69 -12.16 -10.97
N LYS A 550 21.85 -11.64 -11.41
CA LYS A 550 22.02 -10.20 -11.69
C LYS A 550 21.81 -9.90 -13.16
N ILE A 551 20.84 -9.07 -13.46
CA ILE A 551 20.48 -8.67 -14.81
C ILE A 551 20.37 -7.14 -14.90
N PRO A 552 20.54 -6.53 -16.08
CA PRO A 552 20.29 -5.10 -16.29
C PRO A 552 18.78 -4.78 -16.20
N GLY A 553 18.44 -3.63 -15.63
CA GLY A 553 17.06 -3.18 -15.43
C GLY A 553 16.44 -3.77 -14.16
N TYR A 554 15.12 -3.68 -14.02
CA TYR A 554 14.39 -4.28 -12.92
C TYR A 554 13.03 -4.81 -13.38
N SER A 555 12.46 -5.74 -12.61
CA SER A 555 11.09 -6.21 -12.77
C SER A 555 10.25 -5.71 -11.60
N SER A 556 9.27 -4.85 -11.87
CA SER A 556 8.32 -4.38 -10.87
C SER A 556 7.15 -5.34 -10.68
N TYR A 557 6.93 -6.21 -11.64
CA TYR A 557 5.91 -7.24 -11.62
C TYR A 557 6.49 -8.59 -12.02
N LEU A 558 6.13 -9.64 -11.29
CA LEU A 558 6.54 -11.02 -11.55
C LEU A 558 5.33 -11.91 -11.76
N HIS A 559 5.26 -12.71 -12.83
CA HIS A 559 4.20 -13.66 -13.16
C HIS A 559 4.72 -15.09 -13.33
N PRO A 560 4.43 -16.17 -12.46
CA PRO A 560 4.74 -17.55 -12.77
C PRO A 560 3.86 -18.02 -13.92
N VAL A 561 4.49 -18.54 -14.89
CA VAL A 561 3.83 -19.20 -16.04
C VAL A 561 3.64 -20.68 -15.75
N THR A 562 4.61 -21.26 -15.05
CA THR A 562 4.61 -22.63 -14.57
C THR A 562 5.41 -22.71 -13.27
N ASP A 563 5.46 -23.88 -12.62
CA ASP A 563 6.28 -24.11 -11.41
C ASP A 563 7.76 -23.74 -11.60
N ASP A 564 8.26 -23.77 -12.85
CA ASP A 564 9.67 -23.56 -13.21
C ASP A 564 9.92 -22.32 -14.08
N LYS A 565 8.91 -21.54 -14.40
CA LYS A 565 9.02 -20.38 -15.28
C LYS A 565 8.30 -19.16 -14.72
N VAL A 566 8.97 -18.03 -14.77
CA VAL A 566 8.44 -16.73 -14.30
C VAL A 566 8.64 -15.68 -15.37
N LEU A 567 7.61 -14.91 -15.68
CA LEU A 567 7.71 -13.66 -16.44
C LEU A 567 7.99 -12.50 -15.48
N GLY A 568 8.81 -11.55 -15.91
CA GLY A 568 9.01 -10.27 -15.23
C GLY A 568 8.68 -9.14 -16.18
N VAL A 569 7.87 -8.16 -15.71
CA VAL A 569 7.61 -6.92 -16.44
C VAL A 569 8.18 -5.76 -15.62
N GLY A 570 8.92 -4.88 -16.27
CA GLY A 570 9.58 -3.77 -15.58
C GLY A 570 10.26 -2.82 -16.56
N GLU A 571 11.46 -2.36 -16.22
CA GLU A 571 12.15 -1.32 -16.98
C GLU A 571 13.64 -1.62 -17.19
N GLU A 572 14.15 -1.32 -18.36
CA GLU A 572 15.58 -1.26 -18.67
C GLU A 572 15.87 -0.04 -19.58
N ASN A 573 16.74 0.86 -19.15
CA ASN A 573 17.14 2.06 -19.88
C ASN A 573 15.97 2.99 -20.29
N GLY A 574 14.96 3.13 -19.42
CA GLY A 574 13.78 3.97 -19.68
C GLY A 574 12.79 3.35 -20.67
N LYS A 575 12.83 2.03 -20.85
CA LYS A 575 11.90 1.29 -21.72
C LYS A 575 11.32 0.10 -20.98
N VAL A 576 10.11 -0.27 -21.35
CA VAL A 576 9.46 -1.47 -20.81
C VAL A 576 10.26 -2.70 -21.18
N LYS A 577 10.66 -3.48 -20.18
CA LYS A 577 11.37 -4.73 -20.31
C LYS A 577 10.48 -5.89 -19.88
N ILE A 578 10.47 -6.94 -20.69
CA ILE A 578 9.85 -8.22 -20.35
C ILE A 578 10.98 -9.25 -20.27
N SER A 579 11.08 -9.92 -19.12
CA SER A 579 12.07 -10.98 -18.87
C SER A 579 11.38 -12.31 -18.70
N TYR A 580 11.97 -13.38 -19.24
CA TYR A 580 11.49 -14.75 -19.06
C TYR A 580 12.53 -15.56 -18.32
N PHE A 581 12.20 -15.97 -17.10
CA PHE A 581 13.12 -16.66 -16.20
C PHE A 581 12.86 -18.16 -16.17
N ASP A 582 13.95 -18.95 -16.21
CA ASP A 582 13.96 -20.36 -15.84
C ASP A 582 14.43 -20.47 -14.38
N VAL A 583 13.55 -20.96 -13.53
CA VAL A 583 13.76 -21.13 -12.08
C VAL A 583 13.71 -22.61 -11.67
N SER A 584 13.83 -23.53 -12.64
CA SER A 584 13.87 -24.98 -12.40
C SER A 584 15.02 -25.40 -11.49
N ASP A 585 16.21 -24.81 -11.71
CA ASP A 585 17.33 -24.89 -10.76
C ASP A 585 17.36 -23.65 -9.88
N ALA A 586 16.82 -23.77 -8.68
CA ALA A 586 16.75 -22.68 -7.72
C ALA A 586 18.13 -22.11 -7.31
N ASN A 587 19.23 -22.86 -7.48
CA ASN A 587 20.60 -22.39 -7.19
C ASN A 587 21.22 -21.63 -8.37
N SER A 588 20.66 -21.74 -9.55
CA SER A 588 21.21 -21.17 -10.79
C SER A 588 20.10 -20.68 -11.72
N PRO A 589 19.28 -19.68 -11.28
CA PRO A 589 18.23 -19.11 -12.12
C PRO A 589 18.83 -18.44 -13.36
N LYS A 590 18.06 -18.40 -14.44
CA LYS A 590 18.51 -17.84 -15.73
C LYS A 590 17.43 -16.98 -16.34
N GLU A 591 17.79 -15.82 -16.88
CA GLU A 591 16.97 -15.11 -17.86
C GLU A 591 17.17 -15.85 -19.20
N ILE A 592 16.18 -16.64 -19.62
CA ILE A 592 16.28 -17.47 -20.82
C ILE A 592 15.91 -16.71 -22.07
N ASP A 593 15.11 -15.68 -21.94
CA ASP A 593 14.82 -14.71 -23.00
C ASP A 593 14.40 -13.37 -22.41
N LYS A 594 14.51 -12.30 -23.20
CA LYS A 594 14.00 -10.97 -22.86
C LYS A 594 13.53 -10.22 -24.10
N TYR A 595 12.55 -9.35 -23.91
CA TYR A 595 12.05 -8.44 -24.92
C TYR A 595 12.07 -7.00 -24.40
N SER A 596 12.62 -6.07 -25.18
CA SER A 596 12.57 -4.64 -24.88
C SER A 596 11.53 -3.98 -25.78
N LEU A 597 10.44 -3.51 -25.19
CA LEU A 597 9.38 -2.81 -25.89
C LEU A 597 9.74 -1.31 -25.94
N ASP A 598 9.54 -0.67 -27.10
CA ASP A 598 9.86 0.76 -27.28
C ASP A 598 8.75 1.66 -26.69
N GLU A 599 8.46 1.42 -25.41
CA GLU A 599 7.51 2.15 -24.60
C GLU A 599 8.15 2.56 -23.27
N TYR A 600 7.77 3.72 -22.72
CA TYR A 600 8.34 4.23 -21.48
C TYR A 600 7.66 3.64 -20.23
N TYR A 601 6.41 3.16 -20.36
CA TYR A 601 5.61 2.73 -19.23
C TYR A 601 4.57 1.68 -19.66
N SER A 602 4.34 0.70 -18.79
CA SER A 602 3.20 -0.22 -18.85
C SER A 602 2.41 -0.13 -17.54
N GLU A 603 1.08 -0.11 -17.62
CA GLU A 603 0.21 -0.10 -16.43
C GLU A 603 0.44 -1.33 -15.55
N VAL A 604 0.91 -2.45 -16.10
CA VAL A 604 1.31 -3.65 -15.35
C VAL A 604 2.35 -3.35 -14.26
N SER A 605 3.20 -2.33 -14.47
CA SER A 605 4.19 -1.92 -13.46
C SER A 605 3.57 -1.32 -12.20
N SER A 606 2.32 -0.87 -12.26
CA SER A 606 1.59 -0.22 -11.18
C SER A 606 0.20 -0.80 -10.92
N ASN A 607 -0.26 -1.74 -11.72
CA ASN A 607 -1.55 -2.40 -11.56
C ASN A 607 -1.56 -3.76 -12.27
N HIS A 608 -1.66 -4.84 -11.51
CA HIS A 608 -1.61 -6.21 -12.03
C HIS A 608 -2.82 -6.59 -12.87
N HIS A 609 -3.98 -6.06 -12.55
CA HIS A 609 -5.19 -6.35 -13.33
C HIS A 609 -5.02 -6.01 -14.82
N ALA A 610 -4.01 -5.17 -15.12
CA ALA A 610 -3.64 -4.84 -16.49
C ALA A 610 -2.91 -5.97 -17.25
N PHE A 611 -2.40 -6.99 -16.53
CA PHE A 611 -1.76 -8.16 -17.11
C PHE A 611 -2.79 -9.27 -17.32
N LEU A 612 -2.82 -9.86 -18.52
CA LEU A 612 -3.63 -11.04 -18.82
C LEU A 612 -2.71 -12.16 -19.29
N LEU A 613 -2.86 -13.36 -18.71
CA LEU A 613 -2.25 -14.59 -19.22
C LEU A 613 -3.32 -15.49 -19.85
N ASP A 614 -3.05 -16.02 -21.02
CA ASP A 614 -3.80 -17.12 -21.60
C ASP A 614 -2.92 -18.36 -21.79
N ALA A 615 -3.04 -19.29 -20.88
CA ALA A 615 -2.28 -20.53 -20.89
C ALA A 615 -2.64 -21.46 -22.06
N LYS A 616 -3.88 -21.39 -22.59
CA LYS A 616 -4.33 -22.21 -23.72
C LYS A 616 -3.57 -21.88 -24.98
N HIS A 617 -3.45 -20.58 -25.28
CA HIS A 617 -2.76 -20.10 -26.47
C HIS A 617 -1.28 -19.76 -26.20
N GLN A 618 -0.80 -19.97 -24.98
CA GLN A 618 0.56 -19.66 -24.53
C GLN A 618 0.96 -18.20 -24.84
N ILE A 619 0.05 -17.28 -24.52
CA ILE A 619 0.25 -15.86 -24.73
C ILE A 619 -0.01 -15.07 -23.44
N PHE A 620 0.48 -13.85 -23.41
CA PHE A 620 0.08 -12.85 -22.44
C PHE A 620 -0.10 -11.49 -23.11
N PHE A 621 -0.87 -10.65 -22.45
CA PHE A 621 -1.15 -9.29 -22.89
C PHE A 621 -0.65 -8.28 -21.84
N ILE A 622 -0.10 -7.15 -22.31
CA ILE A 622 0.21 -5.97 -21.52
C ILE A 622 -0.24 -4.70 -22.23
N PRO A 623 -0.90 -3.73 -21.54
CA PRO A 623 -1.07 -2.39 -22.07
C PRO A 623 0.22 -1.58 -21.85
N ALA A 624 0.60 -0.77 -22.80
CA ALA A 624 1.73 0.15 -22.68
C ALA A 624 1.48 1.38 -23.57
N GLY A 625 2.14 2.48 -23.26
CA GLY A 625 2.07 3.81 -23.87
C GLY A 625 1.13 4.02 -25.06
N GLN A 626 1.45 3.43 -26.20
CA GLN A 626 0.71 3.63 -27.46
C GLN A 626 -0.28 2.51 -27.80
N GLY A 627 -0.53 1.56 -26.91
CA GLY A 627 -1.49 0.52 -27.25
C GLY A 627 -1.46 -0.73 -26.39
N GLY A 628 -1.98 -1.84 -26.93
CA GLY A 628 -1.96 -3.16 -26.34
C GLY A 628 -1.00 -4.08 -27.06
N TYR A 629 -0.25 -4.88 -26.33
CA TYR A 629 0.77 -5.76 -26.87
C TYR A 629 0.55 -7.21 -26.43
N ILE A 630 0.49 -8.13 -27.38
CA ILE A 630 0.28 -9.55 -27.16
C ILE A 630 1.57 -10.28 -27.48
N PHE A 631 2.08 -11.04 -26.54
CA PHE A 631 3.29 -11.82 -26.67
C PHE A 631 3.01 -13.31 -26.54
N SER A 632 3.68 -14.12 -27.35
CA SER A 632 3.81 -15.55 -27.11
C SER A 632 5.02 -15.84 -26.22
N TYR A 633 4.88 -16.84 -25.34
CA TYR A 633 5.97 -17.41 -24.56
C TYR A 633 6.24 -18.88 -24.95
N GLU A 634 5.73 -19.30 -26.09
CA GLU A 634 5.93 -20.65 -26.62
C GLU A 634 7.41 -20.99 -26.83
N SER A 635 7.78 -22.24 -26.64
CA SER A 635 9.15 -22.72 -26.84
C SER A 635 10.23 -21.97 -26.02
N ASN A 636 9.86 -21.40 -24.86
CA ASN A 636 10.73 -20.60 -24.00
C ASN A 636 11.30 -19.34 -24.68
N LYS A 637 10.53 -18.72 -25.54
CA LYS A 637 10.87 -17.47 -26.21
C LYS A 637 9.75 -16.46 -26.10
N LEU A 638 10.13 -15.20 -26.11
CA LEU A 638 9.21 -14.07 -26.13
C LEU A 638 9.11 -13.54 -27.57
N GLU A 639 7.95 -13.68 -28.17
CA GLU A 639 7.68 -13.15 -29.51
C GLU A 639 6.47 -12.22 -29.47
N LEU A 640 6.62 -11.01 -30.01
CA LEU A 640 5.47 -10.11 -30.19
C LEU A 640 4.58 -10.67 -31.30
N VAL A 641 3.41 -11.14 -30.93
CA VAL A 641 2.43 -11.74 -31.85
C VAL A 641 1.57 -10.65 -32.50
N ARG A 642 1.12 -9.70 -31.69
CA ARG A 642 0.24 -8.62 -32.16
C ARG A 642 0.48 -7.36 -31.37
N ALA A 643 0.49 -6.20 -32.01
CA ALA A 643 0.34 -4.89 -31.42
C ALA A 643 -0.97 -4.28 -31.92
N VAL A 644 -1.70 -3.64 -31.02
CA VAL A 644 -2.95 -2.94 -31.33
C VAL A 644 -2.73 -1.47 -31.00
N ASP A 645 -2.66 -0.65 -32.05
CA ASP A 645 -2.52 0.80 -31.96
C ASP A 645 -3.88 1.39 -31.55
N MET A 646 -3.98 1.76 -30.28
CA MET A 646 -5.22 2.26 -29.69
C MET A 646 -4.87 3.05 -28.43
N ASP A 647 -5.29 4.31 -28.37
CA ASP A 647 -5.03 5.20 -27.24
C ASP A 647 -5.69 4.69 -25.95
N ALA A 648 -4.97 4.86 -24.84
CA ALA A 648 -5.48 4.61 -23.49
C ALA A 648 -6.04 3.18 -23.27
N VAL A 649 -5.36 2.17 -23.82
CA VAL A 649 -5.66 0.75 -23.53
C VAL A 649 -5.50 0.50 -22.03
N LYS A 650 -6.49 -0.15 -21.42
CA LYS A 650 -6.57 -0.41 -19.99
C LYS A 650 -6.44 -1.89 -19.65
N ARG A 651 -7.23 -2.73 -20.28
CA ARG A 651 -7.37 -4.16 -19.96
C ARG A 651 -7.49 -5.00 -21.22
N ALA A 652 -7.23 -6.28 -21.06
CA ALA A 652 -7.71 -7.29 -21.98
C ALA A 652 -8.37 -8.44 -21.22
N MET A 653 -9.24 -9.16 -21.89
CA MET A 653 -9.88 -10.37 -21.42
C MET A 653 -10.14 -11.31 -22.62
N TYR A 654 -10.38 -12.58 -22.33
CA TYR A 654 -10.80 -13.50 -23.37
C TYR A 654 -12.17 -14.14 -23.07
N ILE A 655 -12.95 -14.35 -24.14
CA ILE A 655 -14.18 -15.16 -24.14
C ILE A 655 -14.03 -16.19 -25.24
N ASN A 656 -13.95 -17.49 -24.89
CA ASN A 656 -13.57 -18.59 -25.77
C ASN A 656 -12.21 -18.32 -26.45
N ASP A 657 -12.14 -18.28 -27.77
CA ASP A 657 -10.93 -18.02 -28.57
C ASP A 657 -10.92 -16.59 -29.13
N TYR A 658 -11.49 -15.66 -28.41
CA TYR A 658 -11.53 -14.25 -28.77
C TYR A 658 -10.98 -13.38 -27.64
N MET A 659 -9.99 -12.59 -27.96
CA MET A 659 -9.43 -11.59 -27.05
C MET A 659 -10.12 -10.24 -27.26
N TYR A 660 -10.61 -9.67 -26.15
CA TYR A 660 -11.23 -8.34 -26.10
C TYR A 660 -10.20 -7.39 -25.49
N ILE A 661 -9.78 -6.38 -26.23
CA ILE A 661 -8.88 -5.33 -25.76
C ILE A 661 -9.71 -4.09 -25.52
N VAL A 662 -9.70 -3.62 -24.27
CA VAL A 662 -10.55 -2.54 -23.78
C VAL A 662 -9.70 -1.30 -23.51
N ALA A 663 -10.02 -0.23 -24.22
CA ALA A 663 -9.49 1.11 -23.96
C ALA A 663 -10.58 2.01 -23.36
N GLU A 664 -10.23 3.24 -23.02
CA GLU A 664 -11.16 4.20 -22.41
C GLU A 664 -12.43 4.41 -23.24
N ASP A 665 -12.30 4.53 -24.56
CA ASP A 665 -13.39 4.87 -25.47
C ASP A 665 -13.65 3.80 -26.54
N TYR A 666 -12.92 2.67 -26.52
CA TYR A 666 -12.91 1.75 -27.62
C TYR A 666 -12.69 0.30 -27.20
N ILE A 667 -13.34 -0.63 -27.85
CA ILE A 667 -13.11 -2.08 -27.69
C ILE A 667 -12.80 -2.70 -29.04
N VAL A 668 -11.78 -3.56 -29.08
CA VAL A 668 -11.43 -4.37 -30.26
C VAL A 668 -11.45 -5.83 -29.88
N ILE A 669 -12.04 -6.67 -30.76
CA ILE A 669 -12.05 -8.13 -30.62
C ILE A 669 -11.11 -8.73 -31.66
N LEU A 670 -10.16 -9.55 -31.20
CA LEU A 670 -9.29 -10.36 -32.04
C LEU A 670 -9.60 -11.85 -31.89
N ASN A 671 -9.46 -12.61 -32.95
CA ASN A 671 -9.50 -14.07 -32.91
C ASN A 671 -8.10 -14.60 -32.51
N GLU A 672 -7.99 -15.33 -31.42
CA GLU A 672 -6.70 -15.81 -30.88
C GLU A 672 -6.03 -16.91 -31.75
N ASN A 673 -6.71 -17.46 -32.73
CA ASN A 673 -6.12 -18.46 -33.63
C ASN A 673 -5.32 -17.86 -34.81
N ASP A 674 -5.68 -16.63 -35.23
CA ASP A 674 -5.05 -15.98 -36.40
C ASP A 674 -4.75 -14.48 -36.16
N TRP A 675 -5.15 -13.94 -35.04
CA TRP A 675 -5.00 -12.53 -34.62
C TRP A 675 -5.67 -11.51 -35.55
N GLU A 676 -6.64 -11.98 -36.36
CA GLU A 676 -7.44 -11.08 -37.18
C GLU A 676 -8.51 -10.38 -36.35
N LYS A 677 -8.76 -9.11 -36.70
CA LYS A 677 -9.82 -8.34 -36.07
C LYS A 677 -11.20 -8.88 -36.48
N VAL A 678 -12.01 -9.22 -35.49
CA VAL A 678 -13.37 -9.76 -35.68
C VAL A 678 -14.42 -8.66 -35.61
N ASN A 679 -14.30 -7.77 -34.62
CA ASN A 679 -15.26 -6.68 -34.42
C ASN A 679 -14.58 -5.55 -33.62
N GLU A 680 -15.24 -4.39 -33.58
CA GLU A 680 -14.85 -3.23 -32.81
C GLU A 680 -16.06 -2.39 -32.41
N LEU A 681 -15.94 -1.65 -31.30
CA LEU A 681 -16.98 -0.78 -30.78
C LEU A 681 -16.38 0.55 -30.32
N ASP A 682 -16.89 1.65 -30.86
CA ASP A 682 -16.65 3.00 -30.35
C ASP A 682 -17.71 3.30 -29.28
N LEU A 683 -17.29 3.37 -28.01
CA LEU A 683 -18.18 3.55 -26.87
C LEU A 683 -18.81 4.94 -26.84
N GLN A 684 -18.11 5.97 -27.36
CA GLN A 684 -18.65 7.32 -27.43
C GLN A 684 -19.74 7.44 -28.51
N ALA A 685 -19.46 6.86 -29.68
CA ALA A 685 -20.45 6.85 -30.76
C ALA A 685 -21.69 6.04 -30.37
N ALA A 686 -21.50 4.85 -29.80
CA ALA A 686 -22.59 4.00 -29.34
C ALA A 686 -23.42 4.66 -28.22
N ALA A 687 -22.79 5.39 -27.29
CA ALA A 687 -23.49 6.12 -26.23
C ALA A 687 -24.31 7.31 -26.73
N ALA A 688 -24.03 7.84 -27.92
CA ALA A 688 -24.81 8.90 -28.53
C ALA A 688 -26.11 8.37 -29.16
N ASP A 689 -26.17 7.06 -29.42
CA ASP A 689 -27.32 6.37 -30.00
C ASP A 689 -28.31 5.80 -28.94
N LEU A 690 -27.88 5.75 -27.64
CA LEU A 690 -28.71 5.39 -26.49
C LEU A 690 -29.55 6.60 -26.02
#